data_eaee78f4ee00378824a2bb1efcb3fb59
#
_entry.id   eaee78f4ee00378824a2bb1efcb3fb59
#
_cell.length_a   1.000
_cell.length_b   1.000
_cell.length_c   1.000
_cell.angle_alpha   90.00
_cell.angle_beta   90.00
_cell.angle_gamma   90.00
#
_symmetry.space_group_name_H-M   'P 1'
#
loop_
_entity.id
_entity.type
_entity.pdbx_description
1 polymer ?
#
loop_
_entity_poly.entity_id
_entity_poly.type
_entity_poly.pdbx_seq_one_letter_code
_entity_poly.pdbx_strand_id
1 'polypeptide(L)'
;MNKLFTTLCAMWIIVCAASAQRAVTGNIIDRDTKEAVMQATVSLLKQDSTFVKGVISDNKGHFSITAPNNGKYLLKITSVAYKTLVKAVNVTGNHNLGNVLLTPDAIMLKEAVVSGQAAKVVLKEDTFVYNAAAYHTPEGSVVEELIKRLPGAQIDDDGKITMNGKEVKKILVDGKEFMTGDTETALKNLPTSIIEKVRAFDQKSDLARVTGIDDGEEQTVLDFGIKRGMNKGFMTNSDFSIGTHDRYAERLMMAYMKDNLRIMGFGSANNVGDRGFPGGGGGFRMGGANGLSASKMLGANINYQLPKILTIDASVRWNHNDNDTWSKKSSENFVSTGNAFSNSLSQSYQRRDRWNAQMRLEWTPDTMTNIMFRPSVSITKTDNRSTSRNASYNSDPYQYVDDPLEDEAIKRLDELDAMVNSKRSRSLSYSESNAVNGMLQLNRKLNTRGRNFTLRADAKYSDGDSRSASLQDVTLYQILDQLGNDSTYSTNRYNLTPTKGYSYTLKGTYTEPLAQTLFLQMSYSYARSFSKSDRSTYDFSRLDFSAFEPEYRQWGFLPYPLDSYLDSELSRYSEYTTDTHEAALQLRKVGKKWNYTAGIMLQPQRSHYVQDYQGVSVDTVRTTLNFSPTLDLRYKISKVSQLRATYRATTTQPSISDLLDITDDSDPLNISKGNPGLKPSFTHNFRLFYNGYAPSHTQSWMTHLNFSMTQNSISSCVTYNEETGGKITRPENINGNWNIRGALMYNASIDSAGVWNVNTFTNVSYQNHVSYLYQNTVTEKNTTRTMTIGERLAMSYRNSWLEVEPNGQLSYTHTRNLLQPQSDLDTWNFNYGMNITITAPWGTGFSTDAHMNSRRGYNDSSLNTNEFVWNAQVSQSFLKGNALTVSLQFYDILKNQSTLSRAISATSRTDSEYNAINSYAMLHLIYRFNSFGGKSSMRGGGPYGGPGPDFNRPDMRRTPPPGGFGGGRPRF
;
A
#
# COMPACT_ATOMS: atom_id res chain seq x y z
N MET A 1 12.54 73.20 11.76
CA MET A 1 12.08 71.84 11.68
C MET A 1 13.05 70.79 12.30
N ASN A 2 14.34 71.11 12.47
CA ASN A 2 15.30 70.14 13.01
C ASN A 2 15.37 69.97 14.54
N LYS A 3 14.72 70.94 15.31
CA LYS A 3 14.67 70.75 16.78
C LYS A 3 13.46 69.96 17.33
N LEU A 4 12.41 69.82 16.51
CA LEU A 4 11.26 68.95 16.89
C LEU A 4 11.48 67.49 16.66
N PHE A 5 12.34 67.12 15.68
CA PHE A 5 12.66 65.73 15.35
C PHE A 5 13.61 65.11 16.37
N THR A 6 14.56 65.91 16.92
CA THR A 6 15.49 65.42 17.93
C THR A 6 14.83 65.25 19.32
N THR A 7 13.78 66.06 19.65
CA THR A 7 13.00 65.86 20.89
C THR A 7 12.04 64.67 20.80
N LEU A 8 11.48 64.38 19.63
CA LEU A 8 10.64 63.18 19.42
C LEU A 8 11.45 61.86 19.45
N CYS A 9 12.67 61.87 18.88
CA CYS A 9 13.58 60.69 18.96
C CYS A 9 14.13 60.51 20.35
N ALA A 10 14.40 61.53 21.12
CA ALA A 10 14.83 61.42 22.53
C ALA A 10 13.71 60.93 23.44
N MET A 11 12.44 61.28 23.14
CA MET A 11 11.28 60.79 23.90
C MET A 11 10.94 59.31 23.58
N TRP A 12 11.29 58.80 22.38
CA TRP A 12 11.15 57.43 22.01
C TRP A 12 12.25 56.53 22.63
N ILE A 13 13.42 57.02 22.84
CA ILE A 13 14.53 56.31 23.49
C ILE A 13 14.33 56.19 25.02
N ILE A 14 13.57 57.09 25.65
CA ILE A 14 13.28 57.03 27.10
C ILE A 14 12.11 56.08 27.42
N VAL A 15 11.25 55.75 26.49
CA VAL A 15 10.17 54.74 26.69
C VAL A 15 10.63 53.28 26.50
N CYS A 16 11.85 53.06 25.97
CA CYS A 16 12.47 51.74 25.87
C CYS A 16 13.35 51.38 27.06
N ALA A 17 13.42 52.19 28.11
CA ALA A 17 14.22 51.91 29.29
C ALA A 17 13.38 51.27 30.39
N ALA A 18 13.72 49.96 30.63
CA ALA A 18 13.52 49.27 31.91
C ALA A 18 12.10 48.75 32.24
N SER A 19 11.56 47.85 31.43
CA SER A 19 10.91 46.70 32.05
C SER A 19 12.01 45.72 32.41
N ALA A 20 12.47 45.71 33.63
CA ALA A 20 13.33 44.63 34.15
C ALA A 20 12.57 43.30 33.95
N GLN A 21 12.88 42.57 32.89
CA GLN A 21 12.25 41.29 32.61
C GLN A 21 12.64 40.35 33.73
N ARG A 22 11.67 39.88 34.52
CA ARG A 22 11.80 38.92 35.57
C ARG A 22 11.41 37.53 35.06
N ALA A 23 12.08 37.12 34.02
CA ALA A 23 11.74 35.87 33.34
C ALA A 23 12.52 34.68 33.95
N VAL A 24 11.82 33.64 34.32
CA VAL A 24 12.40 32.35 34.65
C VAL A 24 12.30 31.48 33.39
N THR A 25 13.44 31.09 32.86
CA THR A 25 13.56 30.28 31.66
C THR A 25 14.24 28.95 31.92
N GLY A 26 14.01 27.96 31.05
CA GLY A 26 14.69 26.67 31.13
C GLY A 26 14.21 25.71 30.04
N ASN A 27 14.91 24.60 29.87
CA ASN A 27 14.55 23.53 28.97
C ASN A 27 14.15 22.29 29.77
N ILE A 28 12.94 21.81 29.56
CA ILE A 28 12.43 20.60 30.20
C ILE A 28 12.83 19.41 29.33
N ILE A 29 13.59 18.48 29.91
CA ILE A 29 14.04 17.28 29.24
C ILE A 29 13.73 16.03 30.09
N ASP A 30 13.52 14.94 29.42
CA ASP A 30 13.34 13.63 30.04
C ASP A 30 14.66 13.19 30.71
N ARG A 31 14.56 12.68 31.92
CA ARG A 31 15.74 12.25 32.71
C ARG A 31 16.48 11.09 32.06
N ASP A 32 15.73 10.14 31.44
CA ASP A 32 16.28 8.89 30.96
C ASP A 32 16.66 8.97 29.47
N THR A 33 15.78 9.55 28.64
CA THR A 33 15.98 9.65 27.18
C THR A 33 16.74 10.89 26.74
N LYS A 34 16.86 11.90 27.62
CA LYS A 34 17.41 13.24 27.31
C LYS A 34 16.66 13.99 26.20
N GLU A 35 15.50 13.51 25.81
CA GLU A 35 14.64 14.18 24.82
C GLU A 35 13.89 15.36 25.47
N ALA A 36 13.55 16.37 24.68
CA ALA A 36 12.75 17.52 25.12
C ALA A 36 11.33 17.10 25.48
N VAL A 37 10.86 17.50 26.67
CA VAL A 37 9.47 17.31 27.09
C VAL A 37 8.66 18.54 26.64
N MET A 38 7.92 18.37 25.56
CA MET A 38 7.05 19.40 25.01
C MET A 38 5.71 19.46 25.75
N GLN A 39 5.07 20.62 25.73
CA GLN A 39 3.74 20.86 26.31
C GLN A 39 3.65 20.51 27.80
N ALA A 40 4.76 20.52 28.50
CA ALA A 40 4.73 20.44 29.96
C ALA A 40 4.16 21.76 30.53
N THR A 41 3.22 21.65 31.45
CA THR A 41 2.65 22.81 32.15
C THR A 41 3.62 23.29 33.21
N VAL A 42 4.04 24.54 33.11
CA VAL A 42 4.91 25.21 34.05
C VAL A 42 4.11 26.28 34.80
N SER A 43 3.93 26.09 36.07
CA SER A 43 3.15 26.98 36.91
C SER A 43 4.06 27.68 37.96
N LEU A 44 3.99 28.98 38.03
CA LEU A 44 4.62 29.79 39.09
C LEU A 44 3.63 29.96 40.21
N LEU A 45 4.00 29.56 41.41
CA LEU A 45 3.20 29.62 42.63
C LEU A 45 3.90 30.47 43.66
N LYS A 46 3.15 31.12 44.57
CA LYS A 46 3.70 31.69 45.79
C LYS A 46 4.14 30.60 46.75
N GLN A 47 4.84 30.96 47.82
CA GLN A 47 5.27 29.95 48.84
C GLN A 47 4.09 29.24 49.54
N ASP A 48 2.93 29.86 49.59
CA ASP A 48 1.66 29.32 50.09
C ASP A 48 0.94 28.45 49.07
N SER A 49 1.58 28.12 47.92
CA SER A 49 1.01 27.38 46.76
C SER A 49 -0.06 28.09 45.97
N THR A 50 -0.31 29.39 46.21
CA THR A 50 -1.23 30.19 45.42
C THR A 50 -0.70 30.35 44.00
N PHE A 51 -1.56 30.07 43.00
CA PHE A 51 -1.23 30.23 41.58
C PHE A 51 -0.98 31.69 41.18
N VAL A 52 0.13 31.95 40.50
CA VAL A 52 0.53 33.27 40.02
C VAL A 52 0.41 33.36 38.50
N LYS A 53 1.04 32.44 37.79
CA LYS A 53 1.05 32.42 36.32
C LYS A 53 1.38 31.00 35.83
N GLY A 54 0.93 30.68 34.61
CA GLY A 54 1.22 29.41 33.96
C GLY A 54 1.63 29.61 32.51
N VAL A 55 2.53 28.78 32.02
CA VAL A 55 2.95 28.65 30.63
C VAL A 55 3.14 27.18 30.29
N ILE A 56 3.22 26.87 29.01
CA ILE A 56 3.54 25.51 28.52
C ILE A 56 4.91 25.54 27.82
N SER A 57 5.65 24.42 27.91
CA SER A 57 6.91 24.28 27.17
C SER A 57 6.66 24.14 25.67
N ASP A 58 7.54 24.72 24.88
CA ASP A 58 7.52 24.62 23.42
C ASP A 58 7.99 23.24 22.91
N ASN A 59 8.09 23.11 21.57
CA ASN A 59 8.51 21.87 20.92
C ASN A 59 9.95 21.43 21.21
N LYS A 60 10.77 22.31 21.78
CA LYS A 60 12.14 22.03 22.24
C LYS A 60 12.23 21.87 23.76
N GLY A 61 11.06 21.82 24.43
CA GLY A 61 11.00 21.77 25.89
C GLY A 61 11.28 23.10 26.56
N HIS A 62 11.50 24.19 25.80
CA HIS A 62 11.82 25.50 26.35
C HIS A 62 10.56 26.15 26.91
N PHE A 63 10.70 26.79 28.09
CA PHE A 63 9.68 27.63 28.70
C PHE A 63 10.23 28.97 29.14
N SER A 64 9.39 29.97 29.16
CA SER A 64 9.68 31.31 29.71
C SER A 64 8.46 31.81 30.46
N ILE A 65 8.60 32.03 31.76
CA ILE A 65 7.54 32.50 32.64
C ILE A 65 7.99 33.75 33.41
N THR A 66 7.21 34.83 33.32
CA THR A 66 7.53 36.11 33.99
C THR A 66 6.89 36.20 35.36
N ALA A 67 7.70 36.45 36.40
CA ALA A 67 7.21 36.74 37.75
C ALA A 67 6.72 38.22 37.85
N PRO A 68 5.61 38.49 38.57
CA PRO A 68 5.13 39.85 38.75
C PRO A 68 6.05 40.71 39.63
N ASN A 69 6.67 40.13 40.67
CA ASN A 69 7.55 40.84 41.60
C ASN A 69 8.80 40.00 41.92
N ASN A 70 9.87 40.60 42.41
CA ASN A 70 10.99 39.91 42.99
C ASN A 70 10.53 39.16 44.24
N GLY A 71 11.05 37.95 44.44
CA GLY A 71 10.70 37.16 45.61
C GLY A 71 10.94 35.66 45.41
N LYS A 72 10.62 34.90 46.45
CA LYS A 72 10.69 33.43 46.44
C LYS A 72 9.37 32.88 45.90
N TYR A 73 9.48 32.00 44.87
CA TYR A 73 8.36 31.32 44.23
C TYR A 73 8.62 29.82 44.20
N LEU A 74 7.56 29.06 44.01
CA LEU A 74 7.61 27.64 43.67
C LEU A 74 7.29 27.46 42.20
N LEU A 75 8.17 26.84 41.45
CA LEU A 75 7.96 26.46 40.09
C LEU A 75 7.47 24.99 40.05
N LYS A 76 6.20 24.80 39.73
CA LYS A 76 5.59 23.48 39.59
C LYS A 76 5.53 23.12 38.12
N ILE A 77 6.13 21.99 37.77
CA ILE A 77 6.15 21.47 36.40
C ILE A 77 5.42 20.13 36.39
N THR A 78 4.41 20.04 35.52
CA THR A 78 3.61 18.84 35.34
C THR A 78 3.57 18.47 33.86
N SER A 79 3.66 17.19 33.56
CA SER A 79 3.48 16.63 32.21
C SER A 79 2.92 15.24 32.35
N VAL A 80 2.13 14.80 31.35
CA VAL A 80 1.58 13.44 31.31
C VAL A 80 2.71 12.44 31.30
N ALA A 81 2.60 11.39 32.07
CA ALA A 81 3.62 10.33 32.26
C ALA A 81 4.92 10.76 32.99
N TYR A 82 4.91 11.89 33.69
CA TYR A 82 6.03 12.33 34.53
C TYR A 82 5.60 12.64 35.96
N LYS A 83 6.49 12.40 36.88
CA LYS A 83 6.31 12.85 38.26
C LYS A 83 6.31 14.37 38.31
N THR A 84 5.34 14.93 39.03
CA THR A 84 5.29 16.38 39.25
C THR A 84 6.58 16.85 39.92
N LEU A 85 7.24 17.82 39.31
CA LEU A 85 8.43 18.47 39.86
C LEU A 85 8.02 19.81 40.48
N VAL A 86 8.38 20.03 41.74
CA VAL A 86 8.23 21.33 42.40
C VAL A 86 9.64 21.79 42.83
N LYS A 87 10.03 22.99 42.39
CA LYS A 87 11.33 23.57 42.62
C LYS A 87 11.19 25.00 43.13
N ALA A 88 11.82 25.31 44.28
CA ALA A 88 11.88 26.66 44.77
C ALA A 88 12.82 27.53 43.91
N VAL A 89 12.35 28.73 43.50
CA VAL A 89 13.10 29.67 42.67
C VAL A 89 13.06 31.03 43.30
N ASN A 90 14.23 31.66 43.49
CA ASN A 90 14.32 33.03 43.98
C ASN A 90 14.52 33.96 42.77
N VAL A 91 13.50 34.75 42.44
CA VAL A 91 13.49 35.64 41.25
C VAL A 91 13.91 37.02 41.68
N THR A 92 15.14 37.40 41.34
CA THR A 92 15.69 38.76 41.56
C THR A 92 15.98 39.49 40.27
N GLY A 93 15.72 38.84 39.10
CA GLY A 93 15.93 39.25 37.73
C GLY A 93 15.67 38.10 36.80
N ASN A 94 16.24 38.16 35.59
CA ASN A 94 16.17 37.00 34.67
C ASN A 94 16.93 35.79 35.23
N HIS A 95 16.27 34.65 35.33
CA HIS A 95 16.82 33.47 35.92
C HIS A 95 16.70 32.28 34.96
N ASN A 96 17.83 31.78 34.47
CA ASN A 96 17.86 30.59 33.61
C ASN A 96 18.16 29.35 34.45
N LEU A 97 17.25 28.38 34.43
CA LEU A 97 17.35 27.12 35.18
C LEU A 97 18.12 26.03 34.40
N GLY A 98 18.55 26.31 33.17
CA GLY A 98 19.18 25.31 32.31
C GLY A 98 18.25 24.14 31.99
N ASN A 99 18.80 22.94 31.97
CA ASN A 99 18.04 21.72 31.71
C ASN A 99 17.32 21.26 32.98
N VAL A 100 16.00 21.21 32.95
CA VAL A 100 15.18 20.72 34.06
C VAL A 100 14.74 19.29 33.72
N LEU A 101 15.22 18.34 34.53
CA LEU A 101 14.99 16.90 34.31
C LEU A 101 13.65 16.49 34.91
N LEU A 102 12.74 15.97 34.10
CA LEU A 102 11.54 15.30 34.58
C LEU A 102 11.77 13.79 34.65
N THR A 103 11.40 13.21 35.77
CA THR A 103 11.47 11.77 35.99
C THR A 103 10.20 11.13 35.46
N PRO A 104 10.29 10.12 34.55
CA PRO A 104 9.11 9.39 34.09
C PRO A 104 8.37 8.74 35.28
N ASP A 105 7.04 8.77 35.22
CA ASP A 105 6.20 8.08 36.22
C ASP A 105 5.58 6.86 35.55
N ALA A 106 5.93 5.67 36.03
CA ALA A 106 5.42 4.41 35.54
C ALA A 106 3.99 4.10 36.02
N ILE A 107 3.37 4.99 36.81
CA ILE A 107 2.00 4.81 37.29
C ILE A 107 1.05 5.29 36.20
N MET A 108 0.30 4.36 35.58
CA MET A 108 -0.82 4.69 34.73
C MET A 108 -1.82 5.54 35.52
N LEU A 109 -1.93 6.82 35.15
CA LEU A 109 -2.93 7.72 35.72
C LEU A 109 -4.33 7.23 35.34
N LYS A 110 -5.17 6.98 36.32
CA LYS A 110 -6.61 7.08 36.19
C LYS A 110 -6.96 8.45 35.58
N GLU A 111 -7.91 8.44 34.67
CA GLU A 111 -8.45 9.60 33.96
C GLU A 111 -8.37 10.90 34.75
N ALA A 112 -7.37 11.72 34.41
CA ALA A 112 -7.42 13.13 34.74
C ALA A 112 -7.99 13.81 33.50
N VAL A 113 -9.21 14.32 33.57
CA VAL A 113 -9.78 15.23 32.58
C VAL A 113 -8.95 16.51 32.63
N VAL A 114 -7.90 16.55 31.83
CA VAL A 114 -7.14 17.79 31.60
C VAL A 114 -7.89 18.53 30.49
N SER A 115 -8.56 19.63 30.81
CA SER A 115 -9.19 20.56 29.87
C SER A 115 -8.16 21.41 29.11
N GLY A 116 -7.12 20.81 28.62
CA GLY A 116 -6.20 21.36 27.63
C GLY A 116 -6.14 20.39 26.46
N GLN A 117 -6.86 20.68 25.37
CA GLN A 117 -6.84 19.83 24.19
C GLN A 117 -5.41 19.80 23.63
N ALA A 118 -4.74 18.65 23.76
CA ALA A 118 -3.50 18.39 23.04
C ALA A 118 -3.79 18.49 21.53
N ALA A 119 -2.95 19.23 20.81
CA ALA A 119 -3.12 19.37 19.36
C ALA A 119 -3.18 17.98 18.70
N LYS A 120 -4.22 17.74 17.91
CA LYS A 120 -4.42 16.46 17.23
C LYS A 120 -3.27 16.11 16.31
N VAL A 121 -2.72 17.13 15.63
CA VAL A 121 -1.60 17.00 14.69
C VAL A 121 -0.60 18.11 14.95
N VAL A 122 0.67 17.76 15.04
CA VAL A 122 1.79 18.72 15.15
C VAL A 122 2.78 18.42 14.03
N LEU A 123 3.18 19.44 13.29
CA LEU A 123 4.28 19.30 12.33
C LEU A 123 5.60 19.64 13.03
N LYS A 124 6.51 18.66 13.04
CA LYS A 124 7.89 18.84 13.51
C LYS A 124 8.82 18.70 12.31
N GLU A 125 9.44 19.79 11.90
CA GLU A 125 10.29 19.82 10.70
C GLU A 125 9.54 19.28 9.45
N ASP A 126 9.83 18.06 9.01
CA ASP A 126 9.20 17.39 7.87
C ASP A 126 8.29 16.22 8.31
N THR A 127 8.02 16.08 9.62
CA THR A 127 7.28 14.95 10.21
C THR A 127 5.93 15.40 10.75
N PHE A 128 4.84 14.81 10.28
CA PHE A 128 3.52 14.95 10.88
C PHE A 128 3.42 14.02 12.09
N VAL A 129 3.17 14.58 13.26
CA VAL A 129 2.99 13.83 14.51
C VAL A 129 1.54 13.90 14.92
N TYR A 130 0.85 12.79 14.83
CA TYR A 130 -0.55 12.62 15.23
C TYR A 130 -0.59 12.07 16.66
N ASN A 131 -1.35 12.69 17.55
CA ASN A 131 -1.59 12.16 18.88
C ASN A 131 -2.69 11.09 18.79
N ALA A 132 -2.35 9.82 19.01
CA ALA A 132 -3.30 8.72 18.86
C ALA A 132 -4.51 8.84 19.80
N ALA A 133 -4.32 9.38 21.02
CA ALA A 133 -5.39 9.57 21.98
C ALA A 133 -6.44 10.63 21.57
N ALA A 134 -6.10 11.49 20.61
CA ALA A 134 -7.03 12.50 20.08
C ALA A 134 -8.00 11.92 19.01
N TYR A 135 -7.78 10.68 18.58
CA TYR A 135 -8.61 9.98 17.60
C TYR A 135 -9.29 8.81 18.28
N HIS A 136 -10.60 8.91 18.43
CA HIS A 136 -11.37 7.84 19.05
C HIS A 136 -11.40 6.64 18.09
N THR A 137 -10.96 5.49 18.59
CA THR A 137 -11.04 4.21 17.89
C THR A 137 -11.84 3.23 18.74
N PRO A 138 -12.66 2.36 18.15
CA PRO A 138 -13.35 1.33 18.91
C PRO A 138 -12.37 0.51 19.75
N GLU A 139 -12.81 0.08 20.93
CA GLU A 139 -11.97 -0.77 21.77
C GLU A 139 -11.58 -2.04 21.02
N GLY A 140 -10.29 -2.34 21.09
CA GLY A 140 -9.74 -3.50 20.41
C GLY A 140 -9.44 -3.36 18.95
N SER A 141 -9.60 -2.17 18.40
CA SER A 141 -9.21 -1.93 17.02
C SER A 141 -7.69 -2.01 16.84
N VAL A 142 -7.31 -2.33 15.64
CA VAL A 142 -5.93 -2.31 15.14
C VAL A 142 -5.62 -0.93 14.58
N VAL A 143 -4.34 -0.64 14.35
CA VAL A 143 -3.91 0.69 13.90
C VAL A 143 -4.45 1.08 12.52
N GLU A 144 -4.95 0.14 11.72
CA GLU A 144 -5.68 0.44 10.50
C GLU A 144 -6.85 1.39 10.75
N GLU A 145 -7.63 1.14 11.82
CA GLU A 145 -8.75 2.00 12.19
C GLU A 145 -8.32 3.39 12.68
N LEU A 146 -7.16 3.46 13.31
CA LEU A 146 -6.56 4.75 13.65
C LEU A 146 -6.14 5.51 12.39
N ILE A 147 -5.48 4.84 11.45
CA ILE A 147 -5.02 5.46 10.20
C ILE A 147 -6.19 6.02 9.38
N LYS A 148 -7.31 5.30 9.25
CA LYS A 148 -8.52 5.79 8.55
C LYS A 148 -9.04 7.12 9.11
N ARG A 149 -8.73 7.42 10.37
CA ARG A 149 -9.15 8.65 11.07
C ARG A 149 -8.12 9.77 11.03
N LEU A 150 -6.91 9.50 10.56
CA LEU A 150 -5.87 10.52 10.47
C LEU A 150 -6.10 11.44 9.27
N PRO A 151 -6.03 12.77 9.44
CA PRO A 151 -6.07 13.70 8.32
C PRO A 151 -4.97 13.40 7.30
N GLY A 152 -5.35 13.32 6.03
CA GLY A 152 -4.42 13.03 4.93
C GLY A 152 -4.11 11.57 4.72
N ALA A 153 -4.67 10.66 5.53
CA ALA A 153 -4.53 9.22 5.33
C ALA A 153 -5.70 8.66 4.50
N GLN A 154 -5.39 7.75 3.61
CA GLN A 154 -6.35 6.93 2.87
C GLN A 154 -5.85 5.50 2.79
N ILE A 155 -6.77 4.55 2.85
CA ILE A 155 -6.52 3.13 2.61
C ILE A 155 -7.45 2.75 1.47
N ASP A 156 -6.89 2.28 0.37
CA ASP A 156 -7.68 1.83 -0.77
C ASP A 156 -8.25 0.42 -0.55
N ASP A 157 -9.04 -0.06 -1.51
CA ASP A 157 -9.69 -1.36 -1.44
C ASP A 157 -8.68 -2.52 -1.45
N ASP A 158 -7.49 -2.31 -1.99
CA ASP A 158 -6.38 -3.26 -1.98
C ASP A 158 -5.56 -3.23 -0.67
N GLY A 159 -5.92 -2.37 0.29
CA GLY A 159 -5.22 -2.20 1.57
C GLY A 159 -3.96 -1.34 1.49
N LYS A 160 -3.69 -0.69 0.35
CA LYS A 160 -2.57 0.24 0.23
C LYS A 160 -2.87 1.53 0.96
N ILE A 161 -1.89 1.96 1.72
CA ILE A 161 -1.98 3.20 2.49
C ILE A 161 -1.36 4.33 1.68
N THR A 162 -2.09 5.41 1.57
CA THR A 162 -1.53 6.69 1.14
C THR A 162 -1.59 7.69 2.28
N MET A 163 -0.52 8.44 2.48
CA MET A 163 -0.44 9.50 3.47
C MET A 163 -0.07 10.80 2.77
N ASN A 164 -0.94 11.78 2.86
CA ASN A 164 -0.79 13.03 2.09
C ASN A 164 -0.53 12.76 0.60
N GLY A 165 -1.23 11.72 0.02
CA GLY A 165 -1.17 11.28 -1.37
C GLY A 165 0.11 10.59 -1.81
N LYS A 166 0.97 10.27 -0.87
CA LYS A 166 2.14 9.43 -1.10
C LYS A 166 1.88 8.03 -0.57
N GLU A 167 2.17 7.03 -1.35
CA GLU A 167 2.08 5.64 -0.90
C GLU A 167 3.05 5.37 0.25
N VAL A 168 2.55 4.82 1.35
CA VAL A 168 3.36 4.40 2.50
C VAL A 168 4.07 3.09 2.14
N LYS A 169 5.38 3.15 2.11
CA LYS A 169 6.23 2.00 1.73
C LYS A 169 6.72 1.19 2.91
N LYS A 170 6.71 1.77 4.12
CA LYS A 170 7.21 1.11 5.33
C LYS A 170 6.38 1.50 6.55
N ILE A 171 6.21 0.53 7.43
CA ILE A 171 5.69 0.71 8.77
C ILE A 171 6.83 0.56 9.77
N LEU A 172 6.95 1.51 10.68
CA LEU A 172 7.89 1.45 11.80
C LEU A 172 7.13 1.41 13.13
N VAL A 173 7.77 0.86 14.14
CA VAL A 173 7.34 0.92 15.53
C VAL A 173 8.50 1.40 16.37
N ASP A 174 8.39 2.59 16.98
CA ASP A 174 9.49 3.31 17.66
C ASP A 174 10.76 3.42 16.80
N GLY A 175 10.60 3.78 15.51
CA GLY A 175 11.69 3.93 14.56
C GLY A 175 12.29 2.64 14.00
N LYS A 176 11.77 1.46 14.37
CA LYS A 176 12.22 0.15 13.89
C LYS A 176 11.24 -0.44 12.92
N GLU A 177 11.72 -0.99 11.81
CA GLU A 177 10.89 -1.58 10.77
C GLU A 177 10.06 -2.74 11.34
N PHE A 178 8.77 -2.73 11.02
CA PHE A 178 7.79 -3.68 11.49
C PHE A 178 7.17 -4.37 10.26
N MET A 179 7.21 -5.70 10.20
CA MET A 179 6.74 -6.48 9.06
C MET A 179 7.37 -6.02 7.73
N THR A 180 8.67 -6.19 7.58
CA THR A 180 9.47 -5.71 6.45
C THR A 180 8.81 -6.02 5.10
N GLY A 181 8.47 -4.96 4.36
CA GLY A 181 7.86 -5.06 3.03
C GLY A 181 6.37 -5.43 3.00
N ASP A 182 5.69 -5.50 4.15
CA ASP A 182 4.28 -5.83 4.25
C ASP A 182 3.53 -4.84 5.17
N THR A 183 3.14 -3.73 4.59
CA THR A 183 2.45 -2.65 5.31
C THR A 183 1.04 -3.03 5.72
N GLU A 184 0.36 -3.84 4.92
CA GLU A 184 -1.01 -4.28 5.18
C GLU A 184 -1.06 -5.19 6.42
N THR A 185 -0.24 -6.23 6.47
CA THR A 185 -0.14 -7.10 7.63
C THR A 185 0.28 -6.32 8.88
N ALA A 186 1.18 -5.34 8.75
CA ALA A 186 1.61 -4.51 9.86
C ALA A 186 0.44 -3.72 10.48
N LEU A 187 -0.41 -3.09 9.67
CA LEU A 187 -1.55 -2.31 10.16
C LEU A 187 -2.62 -3.15 10.84
N LYS A 188 -2.88 -4.31 10.30
CA LYS A 188 -3.92 -5.22 10.78
C LYS A 188 -3.51 -5.99 12.05
N ASN A 189 -2.24 -5.91 12.45
CA ASN A 189 -1.72 -6.66 13.59
C ASN A 189 -1.34 -5.81 14.80
N LEU A 190 -1.18 -4.51 14.66
CA LEU A 190 -0.77 -3.65 15.76
C LEU A 190 -2.02 -3.06 16.45
N PRO A 191 -2.25 -3.33 17.76
CA PRO A 191 -3.43 -2.79 18.45
C PRO A 191 -3.27 -1.30 18.72
N THR A 192 -4.35 -0.52 18.53
CA THR A 192 -4.36 0.92 18.81
C THR A 192 -4.12 1.23 20.28
N SER A 193 -4.50 0.33 21.17
CA SER A 193 -4.40 0.53 22.63
C SER A 193 -2.98 0.80 23.13
N ILE A 194 -1.96 0.32 22.42
CA ILE A 194 -0.54 0.52 22.81
C ILE A 194 0.08 1.76 22.15
N ILE A 195 -0.60 2.41 21.20
CA ILE A 195 -0.05 3.52 20.44
C ILE A 195 -0.25 4.83 21.18
N GLU A 196 0.81 5.62 21.33
CA GLU A 196 0.80 6.98 21.86
C GLU A 196 0.68 8.02 20.73
N LYS A 197 1.48 7.83 19.68
CA LYS A 197 1.56 8.77 18.56
C LYS A 197 1.84 8.04 17.24
N VAL A 198 1.40 8.64 16.14
CA VAL A 198 1.75 8.21 14.78
C VAL A 198 2.59 9.31 14.14
N ARG A 199 3.74 8.97 13.61
CA ARG A 199 4.62 9.88 12.88
C ARG A 199 4.57 9.52 11.40
N ALA A 200 4.21 10.48 10.55
CA ALA A 200 4.25 10.32 9.11
C ALA A 200 5.32 11.23 8.53
N PHE A 201 6.27 10.66 7.82
CA PHE A 201 7.39 11.40 7.25
C PHE A 201 7.99 10.69 6.04
N ASP A 202 8.72 11.45 5.24
CA ASP A 202 9.50 10.90 4.15
C ASP A 202 10.88 10.48 4.68
N GLN A 203 11.10 9.17 4.80
CA GLN A 203 12.38 8.61 5.18
C GLN A 203 13.34 8.69 4.00
N LYS A 204 14.50 9.25 4.22
CA LYS A 204 15.58 9.27 3.22
C LYS A 204 15.97 7.84 2.83
N SER A 205 16.39 7.67 1.59
CA SER A 205 16.97 6.40 1.14
C SER A 205 18.11 5.93 2.05
N ASP A 206 18.43 4.67 2.03
CA ASP A 206 19.55 4.14 2.81
C ASP A 206 20.87 4.85 2.43
N LEU A 207 21.05 5.19 1.15
CA LEU A 207 22.21 5.92 0.68
C LEU A 207 22.24 7.35 1.22
N ALA A 208 21.13 8.07 1.12
CA ALA A 208 21.04 9.45 1.64
C ALA A 208 21.18 9.50 3.17
N ARG A 209 20.67 8.48 3.88
CA ARG A 209 20.82 8.37 5.34
C ARG A 209 22.27 8.19 5.76
N VAL A 210 23.01 7.33 5.07
CA VAL A 210 24.41 7.04 5.36
C VAL A 210 25.33 8.16 4.92
N THR A 211 25.11 8.70 3.72
CA THR A 211 25.98 9.75 3.16
C THR A 211 25.68 11.14 3.71
N GLY A 212 24.45 11.35 4.20
CA GLY A 212 23.93 12.65 4.61
C GLY A 212 23.50 13.55 3.43
N ILE A 213 23.60 13.06 2.19
CA ILE A 213 23.20 13.76 0.98
C ILE A 213 21.85 13.24 0.53
N ASP A 214 20.86 14.12 0.43
CA ASP A 214 19.55 13.80 -0.08
C ASP A 214 19.66 13.38 -1.57
N ASP A 215 19.28 12.16 -1.90
CA ASP A 215 19.29 11.60 -3.26
C ASP A 215 17.96 11.74 -3.99
N GLY A 216 16.95 12.34 -3.33
CA GLY A 216 15.61 12.50 -3.88
C GLY A 216 14.78 11.20 -3.88
N GLU A 217 15.34 10.08 -3.46
CA GLU A 217 14.67 8.79 -3.32
C GLU A 217 14.17 8.61 -1.87
N GLU A 218 13.17 9.39 -1.51
CA GLU A 218 12.52 9.28 -0.21
C GLU A 218 11.35 8.30 -0.28
N GLN A 219 11.13 7.57 0.82
CA GLN A 219 9.99 6.68 1.01
C GLN A 219 9.10 7.22 2.12
N THR A 220 7.81 7.34 1.86
CA THR A 220 6.86 7.73 2.92
C THR A 220 6.69 6.59 3.91
N VAL A 221 6.82 6.92 5.19
CA VAL A 221 6.85 5.98 6.30
C VAL A 221 5.85 6.40 7.35
N LEU A 222 5.15 5.43 7.94
CA LEU A 222 4.38 5.59 9.17
C LEU A 222 5.13 4.94 10.32
N ASP A 223 5.39 5.70 11.37
CA ASP A 223 6.08 5.23 12.57
C ASP A 223 5.16 5.36 13.79
N PHE A 224 4.82 4.24 14.36
CA PHE A 224 3.95 4.12 15.53
C PHE A 224 4.77 4.16 16.81
N GLY A 225 4.69 5.28 17.53
CA GLY A 225 5.29 5.40 18.86
C GLY A 225 4.46 4.65 19.90
N ILE A 226 5.08 3.71 20.60
CA ILE A 226 4.43 2.93 21.66
C ILE A 226 4.38 3.74 22.97
N LYS A 227 3.28 3.61 23.72
CA LYS A 227 3.12 4.19 25.07
C LYS A 227 4.28 3.77 25.96
N ARG A 228 4.76 4.71 26.76
CA ARG A 228 5.87 4.46 27.69
C ARG A 228 5.58 3.29 28.62
N GLY A 229 6.59 2.45 28.86
CA GLY A 229 6.48 1.23 29.66
C GLY A 229 5.89 0.03 28.92
N MET A 230 5.37 0.21 27.68
CA MET A 230 4.86 -0.88 26.85
C MET A 230 5.88 -1.36 25.80
N ASN A 231 7.13 -0.95 25.89
CA ASN A 231 8.22 -1.37 25.02
C ASN A 231 9.00 -2.60 25.56
N LYS A 232 8.64 -3.09 26.75
CA LYS A 232 9.23 -4.29 27.39
C LYS A 232 8.11 -5.16 27.93
N GLY A 233 7.97 -6.36 27.39
CA GLY A 233 6.96 -7.29 27.81
C GLY A 233 6.50 -8.25 26.74
N PHE A 234 5.42 -8.93 27.02
CA PHE A 234 4.76 -9.86 26.13
C PHE A 234 3.33 -9.37 25.87
N MET A 235 2.89 -9.49 24.62
CA MET A 235 1.51 -9.24 24.23
C MET A 235 1.01 -10.35 23.32
N THR A 236 -0.26 -10.67 23.46
CA THR A 236 -0.98 -11.50 22.51
C THR A 236 -2.34 -10.90 22.18
N ASN A 237 -2.76 -11.06 20.96
CA ASN A 237 -4.08 -10.70 20.47
C ASN A 237 -4.62 -11.91 19.70
N SER A 238 -5.72 -12.47 20.17
CA SER A 238 -6.38 -13.61 19.54
C SER A 238 -7.81 -13.22 19.19
N ASP A 239 -8.26 -13.58 18.01
CA ASP A 239 -9.63 -13.40 17.54
C ASP A 239 -10.08 -14.72 16.93
N PHE A 240 -11.08 -15.34 17.54
CA PHE A 240 -11.73 -16.54 17.06
C PHE A 240 -13.13 -16.18 16.64
N SER A 241 -13.46 -16.46 15.40
CA SER A 241 -14.77 -16.09 14.88
C SER A 241 -15.37 -17.19 14.02
N ILE A 242 -16.66 -17.39 14.23
CA ILE A 242 -17.49 -18.32 13.48
C ILE A 242 -18.72 -17.57 12.95
N GLY A 243 -19.22 -17.98 11.83
CA GLY A 243 -20.33 -17.30 11.18
C GLY A 243 -21.30 -18.24 10.49
N THR A 244 -22.34 -17.64 9.94
CA THR A 244 -23.30 -18.33 9.07
C THR A 244 -22.62 -18.78 7.77
N HIS A 245 -23.20 -19.76 7.06
CA HIS A 245 -22.67 -20.30 5.80
C HIS A 245 -21.24 -20.83 5.91
N ASP A 246 -20.92 -21.50 7.03
CA ASP A 246 -19.60 -22.07 7.34
C ASP A 246 -18.45 -21.03 7.28
N ARG A 247 -18.76 -19.77 7.56
CA ARG A 247 -17.75 -18.72 7.61
C ARG A 247 -16.96 -18.79 8.90
N TYR A 248 -15.65 -18.62 8.78
CA TYR A 248 -14.75 -18.53 9.92
C TYR A 248 -13.62 -17.50 9.64
N ALA A 249 -13.13 -16.91 10.70
CA ALA A 249 -11.92 -16.10 10.65
C ALA A 249 -11.20 -16.18 12.00
N GLU A 250 -10.03 -16.77 11.98
CA GLU A 250 -9.19 -17.00 13.14
C GLU A 250 -7.90 -16.22 13.02
N ARG A 251 -7.44 -15.66 14.13
CA ARG A 251 -6.23 -14.85 14.19
C ARG A 251 -5.54 -15.02 15.53
N LEU A 252 -4.23 -15.15 15.47
CA LEU A 252 -3.35 -15.14 16.62
C LEU A 252 -2.14 -14.26 16.33
N MET A 253 -1.86 -13.30 17.19
CA MET A 253 -0.62 -12.53 17.20
C MET A 253 0.02 -12.61 18.58
N MET A 254 1.31 -12.84 18.60
CA MET A 254 2.15 -12.82 19.79
C MET A 254 3.35 -11.93 19.54
N ALA A 255 3.70 -11.07 20.49
CA ALA A 255 4.90 -10.26 20.40
C ALA A 255 5.63 -10.22 21.75
N TYR A 256 6.92 -10.46 21.69
CA TYR A 256 7.83 -10.28 22.80
C TYR A 256 8.79 -9.13 22.51
N MET A 257 8.83 -8.16 23.38
CA MET A 257 9.69 -6.99 23.25
C MET A 257 10.58 -6.84 24.48
N LYS A 258 11.86 -6.65 24.27
CA LYS A 258 12.82 -6.38 25.32
C LYS A 258 14.01 -5.59 24.79
N ASP A 259 14.14 -4.34 25.21
CA ASP A 259 15.24 -3.45 24.84
C ASP A 259 15.56 -3.45 23.32
N ASN A 260 16.57 -4.22 22.96
CA ASN A 260 17.06 -4.29 21.57
C ASN A 260 16.45 -5.43 20.75
N LEU A 261 15.66 -6.32 21.38
CA LEU A 261 15.11 -7.51 20.74
C LEU A 261 13.59 -7.41 20.67
N ARG A 262 13.03 -7.68 19.48
CA ARG A 262 11.60 -7.88 19.24
C ARG A 262 11.42 -9.17 18.47
N ILE A 263 10.55 -10.02 18.96
CA ILE A 263 10.15 -11.26 18.30
C ILE A 263 8.64 -11.23 18.17
N MET A 264 8.13 -11.47 16.98
CA MET A 264 6.70 -11.53 16.74
C MET A 264 6.37 -12.79 15.97
N GLY A 265 5.30 -13.44 16.37
CA GLY A 265 4.68 -14.55 15.66
C GLY A 265 3.22 -14.23 15.35
N PHE A 266 2.74 -14.63 14.20
CA PHE A 266 1.35 -14.40 13.80
C PHE A 266 0.86 -15.53 12.93
N GLY A 267 -0.42 -15.82 13.05
CA GLY A 267 -1.11 -16.79 12.24
C GLY A 267 -2.56 -16.36 12.00
N SER A 268 -3.10 -16.67 10.83
CA SER A 268 -4.50 -16.45 10.51
C SER A 268 -5.03 -17.53 9.58
N ALA A 269 -6.34 -17.80 9.71
CA ALA A 269 -7.08 -18.63 8.77
C ALA A 269 -8.48 -18.03 8.59
N ASN A 270 -8.95 -17.87 7.36
CA ASN A 270 -10.28 -17.36 7.10
C ASN A 270 -10.80 -17.83 5.74
N ASN A 271 -12.13 -17.81 5.59
CA ASN A 271 -12.83 -18.02 4.31
C ASN A 271 -13.81 -16.88 3.99
N VAL A 272 -13.54 -15.69 4.49
CA VAL A 272 -14.34 -14.47 4.25
C VAL A 272 -13.68 -13.54 3.23
N GLY A 273 -12.71 -14.02 2.45
CA GLY A 273 -12.04 -13.25 1.42
C GLY A 273 -11.04 -12.22 1.95
N ASP A 274 -10.74 -12.23 3.25
CA ASP A 274 -9.72 -11.35 3.80
C ASP A 274 -8.32 -11.94 3.53
N ARG A 275 -7.56 -11.27 2.69
CA ARG A 275 -6.19 -11.68 2.32
C ARG A 275 -5.15 -11.32 3.38
N GLY A 276 -5.54 -10.54 4.36
CA GLY A 276 -4.70 -10.13 5.47
C GLY A 276 -5.16 -10.69 6.79
N PHE A 277 -4.73 -10.04 7.85
CA PHE A 277 -5.22 -10.29 9.18
C PHE A 277 -6.52 -9.48 9.36
N PRO A 278 -7.73 -10.09 9.47
CA PRO A 278 -8.96 -9.34 9.64
C PRO A 278 -8.85 -8.40 10.84
N GLY A 279 -9.17 -7.12 10.68
CA GLY A 279 -9.11 -6.15 11.77
C GLY A 279 -10.25 -6.38 12.74
N GLY A 280 -9.99 -6.86 13.96
CA GLY A 280 -10.96 -6.78 15.04
C GLY A 280 -11.21 -5.32 15.38
N GLY A 281 -12.31 -4.76 14.94
CA GLY A 281 -12.77 -3.43 15.32
C GLY A 281 -13.23 -2.55 14.17
N GLY A 282 -14.53 -2.42 14.04
CA GLY A 282 -15.21 -1.22 13.55
C GLY A 282 -15.16 -0.84 12.07
N GLY A 283 -14.55 -1.62 11.22
CA GLY A 283 -14.61 -1.35 9.78
C GLY A 283 -15.26 -2.52 9.07
N PHE A 284 -16.42 -2.31 8.46
CA PHE A 284 -17.04 -3.27 7.57
C PHE A 284 -16.22 -3.33 6.28
N ARG A 285 -15.28 -4.25 6.21
CA ARG A 285 -14.64 -4.62 4.95
C ARG A 285 -15.23 -5.94 4.51
N MET A 286 -16.06 -5.88 3.51
CA MET A 286 -16.27 -7.04 2.67
C MET A 286 -15.00 -7.21 1.84
N GLY A 287 -14.52 -8.44 1.81
CA GLY A 287 -13.38 -8.77 0.96
C GLY A 287 -13.71 -8.37 -0.48
N GLY A 288 -13.08 -7.31 -0.96
CA GLY A 288 -13.16 -6.87 -2.35
C GLY A 288 -12.39 -7.79 -3.30
N ALA A 289 -12.21 -9.05 -2.93
CA ALA A 289 -11.62 -10.04 -3.82
C ALA A 289 -12.71 -10.56 -4.75
N ASN A 290 -12.50 -10.41 -6.05
CA ASN A 290 -13.28 -11.10 -7.05
C ASN A 290 -13.16 -12.60 -6.79
N GLY A 291 -14.29 -13.27 -6.54
CA GLY A 291 -14.34 -14.70 -6.22
C GLY A 291 -14.46 -15.03 -4.72
N LEU A 292 -14.72 -16.31 -4.45
CA LEU A 292 -14.69 -16.86 -3.11
C LEU A 292 -13.24 -17.20 -2.76
N SER A 293 -12.73 -16.67 -1.65
CA SER A 293 -11.35 -16.84 -1.26
C SER A 293 -11.22 -17.32 0.18
N ALA A 294 -10.45 -18.39 0.39
CA ALA A 294 -9.99 -18.82 1.70
C ALA A 294 -8.48 -18.63 1.79
N SER A 295 -8.02 -18.10 2.90
CA SER A 295 -6.60 -17.84 3.13
C SER A 295 -6.12 -18.36 4.48
N LYS A 296 -4.89 -18.88 4.51
CA LYS A 296 -4.16 -19.25 5.71
C LYS A 296 -2.79 -18.60 5.66
N MET A 297 -2.35 -18.08 6.78
CA MET A 297 -1.05 -17.42 6.89
C MET A 297 -0.38 -17.79 8.21
N LEU A 298 0.91 -18.03 8.16
CA LEU A 298 1.76 -18.18 9.34
C LEU A 298 3.06 -17.41 9.10
N GLY A 299 3.49 -16.67 10.10
CA GLY A 299 4.73 -15.92 9.97
C GLY A 299 5.40 -15.58 11.29
N ALA A 300 6.66 -15.23 11.19
CA ALA A 300 7.48 -14.75 12.29
C ALA A 300 8.38 -13.61 11.82
N ASN A 301 8.62 -12.66 12.71
CA ASN A 301 9.55 -11.56 12.49
C ASN A 301 10.46 -11.41 13.71
N ILE A 302 11.74 -11.17 13.47
CA ILE A 302 12.75 -10.89 14.49
C ILE A 302 13.43 -9.58 14.12
N ASN A 303 13.42 -8.64 15.05
CA ASN A 303 14.20 -7.40 14.97
C ASN A 303 15.19 -7.35 16.13
N TYR A 304 16.47 -7.21 15.82
CA TYR A 304 17.53 -7.02 16.79
C TYR A 304 18.37 -5.80 16.42
N GLN A 305 18.55 -4.88 17.36
CA GLN A 305 19.28 -3.64 17.12
C GLN A 305 20.25 -3.30 18.24
N LEU A 306 21.53 -3.29 17.92
CA LEU A 306 22.55 -2.62 18.71
C LEU A 306 22.69 -1.19 18.17
N PRO A 307 22.35 -0.16 18.97
CA PRO A 307 22.33 1.23 18.48
C PRO A 307 23.66 1.63 17.83
N LYS A 308 23.59 2.16 16.62
CA LYS A 308 24.73 2.65 15.80
C LYS A 308 25.75 1.57 15.37
N ILE A 309 25.55 0.31 15.66
CA ILE A 309 26.50 -0.77 15.32
C ILE A 309 25.87 -1.78 14.38
N LEU A 310 24.74 -2.39 14.79
CA LEU A 310 24.17 -3.51 14.05
C LEU A 310 22.65 -3.46 14.10
N THR A 311 22.01 -3.67 12.95
CA THR A 311 20.59 -3.91 12.84
C THR A 311 20.36 -5.19 12.06
N ILE A 312 19.57 -6.09 12.62
CA ILE A 312 19.10 -7.33 11.96
C ILE A 312 17.59 -7.32 11.99
N ASP A 313 16.98 -7.36 10.83
CA ASP A 313 15.55 -7.58 10.62
C ASP A 313 15.39 -8.85 9.79
N ALA A 314 14.70 -9.85 10.29
CA ALA A 314 14.44 -11.09 9.56
C ALA A 314 12.97 -11.46 9.67
N SER A 315 12.40 -11.94 8.58
CA SER A 315 11.03 -12.44 8.55
C SER A 315 10.91 -13.68 7.69
N VAL A 316 10.02 -14.57 8.12
CA VAL A 316 9.57 -15.72 7.35
C VAL A 316 8.06 -15.74 7.36
N ARG A 317 7.46 -16.04 6.20
CA ARG A 317 6.00 -16.08 6.04
C ARG A 317 5.62 -17.17 5.05
N TRP A 318 4.64 -17.95 5.44
CA TRP A 318 3.90 -18.86 4.59
C TRP A 318 2.48 -18.33 4.37
N ASN A 319 2.02 -18.32 3.13
CA ASN A 319 0.66 -18.02 2.75
C ASN A 319 0.10 -19.16 1.90
N HIS A 320 -1.09 -19.55 2.22
CA HIS A 320 -1.89 -20.49 1.46
C HIS A 320 -3.21 -19.83 1.07
N ASN A 321 -3.55 -19.84 -0.22
CA ASN A 321 -4.81 -19.27 -0.70
C ASN A 321 -5.51 -20.28 -1.60
N ASP A 322 -6.78 -20.52 -1.31
CA ASP A 322 -7.73 -21.23 -2.18
C ASP A 322 -8.72 -20.20 -2.72
N ASN A 323 -8.81 -20.09 -4.05
CA ASN A 323 -9.74 -19.17 -4.70
C ASN A 323 -10.67 -19.96 -5.63
N ASP A 324 -11.97 -19.67 -5.53
CA ASP A 324 -12.99 -20.11 -6.47
C ASP A 324 -13.60 -18.86 -7.09
N THR A 325 -13.28 -18.64 -8.36
CA THR A 325 -13.69 -17.45 -9.08
C THR A 325 -14.58 -17.82 -10.25
N TRP A 326 -15.82 -17.42 -10.16
CA TRP A 326 -16.73 -17.39 -11.30
C TRP A 326 -16.72 -15.97 -11.89
N SER A 327 -16.68 -15.85 -13.22
CA SER A 327 -16.77 -14.55 -13.88
C SER A 327 -17.58 -14.64 -15.17
N LYS A 328 -18.49 -13.68 -15.34
CA LYS A 328 -19.23 -13.44 -16.58
C LYS A 328 -18.75 -12.12 -17.18
N LYS A 329 -18.39 -12.12 -18.46
CA LYS A 329 -17.89 -10.93 -19.15
C LYS A 329 -18.69 -10.70 -20.41
N SER A 330 -19.01 -9.44 -20.68
CA SER A 330 -19.57 -8.96 -21.92
C SER A 330 -18.62 -7.92 -22.50
N SER A 331 -18.22 -8.10 -23.73
CA SER A 331 -17.26 -7.20 -24.40
C SER A 331 -17.82 -6.73 -25.73
N GLU A 332 -17.57 -5.44 -26.01
CA GLU A 332 -17.79 -4.83 -27.33
C GLU A 332 -16.42 -4.41 -27.87
N ASN A 333 -16.09 -4.92 -29.06
CA ASN A 333 -14.92 -4.50 -29.81
C ASN A 333 -15.30 -3.33 -30.71
N PHE A 334 -14.48 -2.28 -30.70
CA PHE A 334 -14.72 -1.11 -31.55
C PHE A 334 -14.28 -1.39 -32.99
N VAL A 335 -15.07 -2.18 -33.68
CA VAL A 335 -14.87 -2.58 -35.07
C VAL A 335 -16.12 -2.24 -35.90
N SER A 336 -15.94 -1.88 -37.18
CA SER A 336 -17.05 -1.48 -38.05
C SER A 336 -17.74 -2.64 -38.73
N THR A 337 -17.22 -3.86 -38.58
CA THR A 337 -17.69 -5.08 -39.26
C THR A 337 -18.09 -6.14 -38.26
N GLY A 338 -18.59 -7.29 -38.68
CA GLY A 338 -18.97 -8.40 -37.82
C GLY A 338 -17.98 -8.76 -36.74
N ASN A 339 -18.41 -9.48 -35.71
CA ASN A 339 -17.62 -9.83 -34.52
C ASN A 339 -17.36 -8.67 -33.54
N ALA A 340 -18.30 -7.73 -33.49
CA ALA A 340 -18.20 -6.60 -32.57
C ALA A 340 -18.46 -7.00 -31.11
N PHE A 341 -19.18 -8.07 -30.85
CA PHE A 341 -19.61 -8.47 -29.51
C PHE A 341 -19.06 -9.84 -29.11
N SER A 342 -18.76 -10.01 -27.85
CA SER A 342 -18.38 -11.30 -27.31
C SER A 342 -18.75 -11.44 -25.84
N ASN A 343 -19.17 -12.67 -25.48
CA ASN A 343 -19.47 -13.02 -24.10
C ASN A 343 -18.56 -14.17 -23.64
N SER A 344 -18.26 -14.17 -22.36
CA SER A 344 -17.41 -15.18 -21.75
C SER A 344 -17.93 -15.51 -20.35
N LEU A 345 -18.06 -16.79 -20.06
CA LEU A 345 -18.33 -17.34 -18.73
C LEU A 345 -17.16 -18.22 -18.34
N SER A 346 -16.55 -17.97 -17.20
CA SER A 346 -15.43 -18.76 -16.72
C SER A 346 -15.53 -19.08 -15.25
N GLN A 347 -15.09 -20.28 -14.87
CA GLN A 347 -14.89 -20.68 -13.49
C GLN A 347 -13.45 -21.17 -13.31
N SER A 348 -12.78 -20.71 -12.28
CA SER A 348 -11.40 -21.04 -11.98
C SER A 348 -11.25 -21.38 -10.50
N TYR A 349 -10.68 -22.55 -10.24
CA TYR A 349 -10.25 -22.98 -8.91
C TYR A 349 -8.74 -22.89 -8.85
N GLN A 350 -8.21 -22.01 -7.99
CA GLN A 350 -6.78 -21.83 -7.84
C GLN A 350 -6.35 -22.05 -6.39
N ARG A 351 -5.33 -22.88 -6.21
CA ARG A 351 -4.63 -23.04 -4.93
C ARG A 351 -3.19 -22.55 -5.08
N ARG A 352 -2.78 -21.70 -4.14
CA ARG A 352 -1.43 -21.14 -4.14
C ARG A 352 -0.79 -21.27 -2.77
N ASP A 353 0.37 -21.87 -2.73
CA ASP A 353 1.27 -21.91 -1.59
C ASP A 353 2.48 -21.04 -1.84
N ARG A 354 2.78 -20.14 -0.90
CA ARG A 354 3.92 -19.24 -1.03
C ARG A 354 4.70 -19.14 0.27
N TRP A 355 5.98 -19.41 0.20
CA TRP A 355 6.95 -19.13 1.24
C TRP A 355 7.80 -17.92 0.87
N ASN A 356 7.95 -17.00 1.79
CA ASN A 356 8.86 -15.87 1.68
C ASN A 356 9.72 -15.81 2.93
N ALA A 357 11.03 -15.76 2.74
CA ALA A 357 11.98 -15.46 3.80
C ALA A 357 12.86 -14.30 3.35
N GLN A 358 13.07 -13.32 4.22
CA GLN A 358 13.93 -12.17 3.93
C GLN A 358 14.65 -11.71 5.19
N MET A 359 15.84 -11.15 4.99
CA MET A 359 16.63 -10.58 6.06
C MET A 359 17.23 -9.25 5.61
N ARG A 360 17.38 -8.32 6.53
CA ARG A 360 18.19 -7.13 6.41
C ARG A 360 19.22 -7.15 7.52
N LEU A 361 20.46 -7.15 7.13
CA LEU A 361 21.59 -6.94 8.04
C LEU A 361 22.23 -5.61 7.70
N GLU A 362 22.31 -4.69 8.63
CA GLU A 362 23.00 -3.43 8.49
C GLU A 362 24.07 -3.33 9.59
N TRP A 363 25.32 -3.25 9.19
CA TRP A 363 26.46 -3.15 10.07
C TRP A 363 27.23 -1.86 9.84
N THR A 364 27.45 -1.12 10.91
CA THR A 364 28.17 0.16 10.92
C THR A 364 29.42 0.00 11.81
N PRO A 365 30.52 -0.55 11.26
CA PRO A 365 31.73 -0.80 12.06
C PRO A 365 32.35 0.48 12.58
N ASP A 366 32.21 1.58 11.87
CA ASP A 366 32.67 2.92 12.24
C ASP A 366 31.72 4.00 11.73
N THR A 367 31.97 5.27 12.07
CA THR A 367 31.13 6.42 11.68
C THR A 367 31.18 6.76 10.18
N MET A 368 32.10 6.16 9.45
CA MET A 368 32.34 6.42 8.02
C MET A 368 31.91 5.26 7.12
N THR A 369 31.72 4.05 7.69
CA THR A 369 31.44 2.83 6.92
C THR A 369 30.07 2.29 7.31
N ASN A 370 29.28 1.90 6.30
CA ASN A 370 28.03 1.17 6.46
C ASN A 370 28.01 0.03 5.46
N ILE A 371 27.72 -1.17 5.94
CA ILE A 371 27.57 -2.39 5.13
C ILE A 371 26.15 -2.89 5.30
N MET A 372 25.49 -3.15 4.19
CA MET A 372 24.12 -3.65 4.16
C MET A 372 24.04 -4.92 3.33
N PHE A 373 23.44 -5.96 3.90
CA PHE A 373 23.17 -7.22 3.21
C PHE A 373 21.69 -7.57 3.32
N ARG A 374 21.04 -7.85 2.17
CA ARG A 374 19.61 -8.18 2.08
C ARG A 374 19.38 -9.41 1.22
N PRO A 375 19.43 -10.61 1.78
CA PRO A 375 19.00 -11.83 1.10
C PRO A 375 17.50 -11.99 1.18
N SER A 376 16.90 -12.63 0.17
CA SER A 376 15.51 -13.08 0.20
C SER A 376 15.34 -14.36 -0.61
N VAL A 377 14.42 -15.22 -0.16
CA VAL A 377 14.02 -16.47 -0.82
C VAL A 377 12.51 -16.47 -0.97
N SER A 378 12.04 -16.83 -2.15
CA SER A 378 10.61 -17.00 -2.44
C SER A 378 10.39 -18.31 -3.16
N ILE A 379 9.48 -19.14 -2.62
CA ILE A 379 9.03 -20.39 -3.22
C ILE A 379 7.53 -20.27 -3.42
N THR A 380 7.05 -20.46 -4.64
CA THR A 380 5.63 -20.35 -4.98
C THR A 380 5.21 -21.59 -5.74
N LYS A 381 4.15 -22.25 -5.28
CA LYS A 381 3.47 -23.35 -5.96
C LYS A 381 2.03 -22.93 -6.26
N THR A 382 1.59 -23.13 -7.48
CA THR A 382 0.24 -22.79 -7.90
C THR A 382 -0.37 -23.96 -8.66
N ASP A 383 -1.51 -24.42 -8.21
CA ASP A 383 -2.40 -25.34 -8.92
C ASP A 383 -3.61 -24.56 -9.42
N ASN A 384 -4.03 -24.76 -10.66
CA ASN A 384 -5.19 -24.11 -11.23
C ASN A 384 -5.97 -25.07 -12.11
N ARG A 385 -7.30 -25.06 -11.95
CA ARG A 385 -8.26 -25.69 -12.85
C ARG A 385 -9.22 -24.63 -13.34
N SER A 386 -9.44 -24.55 -14.63
CA SER A 386 -10.41 -23.61 -15.17
C SER A 386 -11.28 -24.21 -16.27
N THR A 387 -12.52 -23.76 -16.32
CA THR A 387 -13.44 -24.02 -17.40
C THR A 387 -13.95 -22.71 -17.93
N SER A 388 -14.13 -22.59 -19.25
CA SER A 388 -14.71 -21.40 -19.84
C SER A 388 -15.58 -21.73 -21.06
N ARG A 389 -16.61 -20.89 -21.25
CA ARG A 389 -17.42 -20.81 -22.45
C ARG A 389 -17.28 -19.40 -22.98
N ASN A 390 -16.98 -19.28 -24.27
CA ASN A 390 -16.86 -18.00 -24.96
C ASN A 390 -17.68 -18.06 -26.23
N ALA A 391 -18.27 -16.96 -26.64
CA ALA A 391 -18.93 -16.82 -27.92
C ALA A 391 -18.75 -15.41 -28.47
N SER A 392 -18.70 -15.30 -29.79
CA SER A 392 -18.57 -14.03 -30.52
C SER A 392 -19.77 -13.87 -31.46
N TYR A 393 -20.22 -12.61 -31.62
CA TYR A 393 -21.46 -12.29 -32.33
C TYR A 393 -21.26 -11.11 -33.27
N ASN A 394 -22.04 -11.12 -34.40
CA ASN A 394 -22.07 -10.05 -35.36
C ASN A 394 -22.88 -8.83 -34.89
N SER A 395 -23.84 -9.05 -34.00
CA SER A 395 -24.72 -8.03 -33.43
C SER A 395 -24.80 -8.19 -31.93
N ASP A 396 -25.32 -7.19 -31.22
CA ASP A 396 -25.50 -7.26 -29.77
C ASP A 396 -26.50 -8.38 -29.43
N PRO A 397 -26.01 -9.47 -28.78
CA PRO A 397 -26.83 -10.64 -28.49
C PRO A 397 -27.95 -10.37 -27.49
N TYR A 398 -27.79 -9.37 -26.61
CA TYR A 398 -28.79 -8.99 -25.61
C TYR A 398 -30.05 -8.36 -26.21
N GLN A 399 -30.06 -8.05 -27.53
CA GLN A 399 -31.28 -7.64 -28.24
C GLN A 399 -32.22 -8.82 -28.52
N TYR A 400 -31.70 -10.07 -28.48
CA TYR A 400 -32.44 -11.27 -28.86
C TYR A 400 -32.64 -12.25 -27.69
N VAL A 401 -31.71 -12.31 -26.74
CA VAL A 401 -31.70 -13.28 -25.64
C VAL A 401 -31.17 -12.64 -24.35
N ASP A 402 -31.60 -13.16 -23.22
CA ASP A 402 -31.19 -12.66 -21.90
C ASP A 402 -29.77 -13.20 -21.48
N ASP A 403 -29.47 -14.47 -21.75
CA ASP A 403 -28.15 -15.06 -21.53
C ASP A 403 -27.58 -15.67 -22.82
N PRO A 404 -26.66 -14.96 -23.48
CA PRO A 404 -26.13 -15.38 -24.80
C PRO A 404 -25.27 -16.64 -24.78
N LEU A 405 -24.90 -17.17 -23.62
CA LEU A 405 -24.05 -18.37 -23.47
C LEU A 405 -24.84 -19.64 -23.13
N GLU A 406 -26.16 -19.57 -22.97
CA GLU A 406 -27.01 -20.75 -22.81
C GLU A 406 -27.13 -21.52 -24.12
N ASP A 407 -27.20 -22.84 -24.06
CA ASP A 407 -27.20 -23.72 -25.24
C ASP A 407 -28.42 -23.46 -26.16
N GLU A 408 -29.59 -23.09 -25.57
CA GLU A 408 -30.80 -22.71 -26.35
C GLU A 408 -30.64 -21.31 -26.96
N ALA A 409 -30.01 -20.37 -26.26
CA ALA A 409 -29.73 -19.03 -26.74
C ALA A 409 -28.75 -19.06 -27.92
N ILE A 410 -27.72 -19.88 -27.85
CA ILE A 410 -26.75 -20.10 -28.94
C ILE A 410 -27.46 -20.58 -30.19
N LYS A 411 -28.35 -21.59 -30.11
CA LYS A 411 -29.13 -22.08 -31.24
C LYS A 411 -29.99 -21.00 -31.86
N ARG A 412 -30.70 -20.20 -31.04
CA ARG A 412 -31.52 -19.09 -31.49
C ARG A 412 -30.72 -17.98 -32.19
N LEU A 413 -29.55 -17.66 -31.65
CA LEU A 413 -28.65 -16.66 -32.23
C LEU A 413 -28.02 -17.15 -33.54
N ASP A 414 -27.76 -18.45 -33.64
CA ASP A 414 -27.33 -19.09 -34.87
C ASP A 414 -28.43 -19.03 -35.97
N GLU A 415 -29.67 -19.41 -35.63
CA GLU A 415 -30.84 -19.28 -36.56
C GLU A 415 -31.06 -17.84 -37.06
N LEU A 416 -30.59 -16.83 -36.32
CA LEU A 416 -30.63 -15.40 -36.67
C LEU A 416 -29.37 -14.91 -37.40
N ASP A 417 -28.44 -15.81 -37.74
CA ASP A 417 -27.13 -15.49 -38.32
C ASP A 417 -26.32 -14.47 -37.51
N ALA A 418 -26.55 -14.46 -36.20
CA ALA A 418 -25.87 -13.56 -35.27
C ALA A 418 -24.58 -14.18 -34.69
N MET A 419 -24.41 -15.51 -34.77
CA MET A 419 -23.26 -16.23 -34.25
C MET A 419 -22.06 -16.15 -35.19
N VAL A 420 -20.85 -15.98 -34.65
CA VAL A 420 -19.62 -16.08 -35.41
C VAL A 420 -18.82 -17.32 -34.95
N ASN A 421 -18.56 -17.45 -33.69
CA ASN A 421 -17.93 -18.63 -33.12
C ASN A 421 -18.39 -18.90 -31.71
N SER A 422 -18.20 -20.13 -31.25
CA SER A 422 -18.23 -20.47 -29.84
C SER A 422 -17.04 -21.37 -29.48
N LYS A 423 -16.52 -21.19 -28.27
CA LYS A 423 -15.39 -21.96 -27.73
C LYS A 423 -15.68 -22.44 -26.31
N ARG A 424 -15.53 -23.75 -26.08
CA ARG A 424 -15.51 -24.33 -24.74
C ARG A 424 -14.07 -24.74 -24.42
N SER A 425 -13.59 -24.38 -23.24
CA SER A 425 -12.23 -24.72 -22.82
C SER A 425 -12.22 -25.32 -21.43
N ARG A 426 -11.39 -26.33 -21.22
CA ARG A 426 -11.06 -26.91 -19.93
C ARG A 426 -9.55 -26.92 -19.81
N SER A 427 -9.03 -26.49 -18.67
CA SER A 427 -7.59 -26.50 -18.45
C SER A 427 -7.22 -26.87 -17.02
N LEU A 428 -6.08 -27.52 -16.91
CA LEU A 428 -5.43 -27.83 -15.66
C LEU A 428 -3.98 -27.35 -15.74
N SER A 429 -3.48 -26.63 -14.72
CA SER A 429 -2.08 -26.21 -14.70
C SER A 429 -1.48 -26.30 -13.30
N TYR A 430 -0.20 -26.60 -13.27
CA TYR A 430 0.65 -26.56 -12.09
C TYR A 430 1.90 -25.75 -12.41
N SER A 431 2.30 -24.89 -11.50
CA SER A 431 3.59 -24.18 -11.61
C SER A 431 4.31 -24.12 -10.27
N GLU A 432 5.60 -24.33 -10.31
CA GLU A 432 6.52 -24.08 -9.21
C GLU A 432 7.54 -23.03 -9.64
N SER A 433 7.81 -22.07 -8.77
CA SER A 433 8.79 -21.02 -9.02
C SER A 433 9.59 -20.74 -7.76
N ASN A 434 10.89 -20.89 -7.87
CA ASN A 434 11.87 -20.69 -6.82
C ASN A 434 12.74 -19.51 -7.18
N ALA A 435 12.89 -18.55 -6.26
CA ALA A 435 13.74 -17.40 -6.48
C ALA A 435 14.58 -17.05 -5.24
N VAL A 436 15.86 -16.83 -5.47
CA VAL A 436 16.81 -16.36 -4.47
C VAL A 436 17.36 -15.02 -4.94
N ASN A 437 17.25 -14.00 -4.08
CA ASN A 437 17.81 -12.67 -4.37
C ASN A 437 18.76 -12.27 -3.25
N GLY A 438 19.81 -11.54 -3.59
CA GLY A 438 20.75 -10.99 -2.64
C GLY A 438 21.19 -9.59 -3.05
N MET A 439 21.29 -8.67 -2.09
CA MET A 439 21.86 -7.35 -2.29
C MET A 439 22.93 -7.12 -1.23
N LEU A 440 24.13 -6.75 -1.66
CA LEU A 440 25.24 -6.31 -0.82
C LEU A 440 25.60 -4.88 -1.17
N GLN A 441 25.60 -3.99 -0.19
CA GLN A 441 25.97 -2.59 -0.40
C GLN A 441 26.99 -2.15 0.64
N LEU A 442 28.08 -1.58 0.16
CA LEU A 442 29.13 -0.93 0.95
C LEU A 442 29.07 0.58 0.71
N ASN A 443 28.85 1.36 1.76
CA ASN A 443 28.95 2.81 1.72
C ASN A 443 30.15 3.27 2.53
N ARG A 444 31.01 4.08 1.94
CA ARG A 444 32.18 4.67 2.60
C ARG A 444 32.20 6.18 2.43
N LYS A 445 32.10 6.90 3.55
CA LYS A 445 32.39 8.34 3.58
C LYS A 445 33.89 8.53 3.47
N LEU A 446 34.32 9.38 2.58
CA LEU A 446 35.74 9.69 2.37
C LEU A 446 36.15 10.95 3.12
N ASN A 447 35.18 11.81 3.47
CA ASN A 447 35.37 12.97 4.32
C ASN A 447 34.05 13.40 4.99
N THR A 448 34.11 14.41 5.84
CA THR A 448 32.95 14.98 6.54
C THR A 448 32.16 16.01 5.71
N ARG A 449 32.66 16.41 4.53
CA ARG A 449 32.06 17.41 3.64
C ARG A 449 31.07 16.79 2.63
N GLY A 450 30.88 15.45 2.64
CA GLY A 450 29.92 14.75 1.79
C GLY A 450 30.57 13.95 0.64
N ARG A 451 31.92 13.91 0.51
CA ARG A 451 32.57 13.00 -0.43
C ARG A 451 32.35 11.58 0.02
N ASN A 452 31.81 10.73 -0.85
CA ASN A 452 31.50 9.35 -0.52
C ASN A 452 31.60 8.44 -1.75
N PHE A 453 31.78 7.17 -1.48
CA PHE A 453 31.77 6.10 -2.47
C PHE A 453 30.81 5.00 -2.00
N THR A 454 29.99 4.51 -2.93
CA THR A 454 29.07 3.39 -2.71
C THR A 454 29.34 2.31 -3.74
N LEU A 455 29.52 1.08 -3.28
CA LEU A 455 29.55 -0.11 -4.11
C LEU A 455 28.33 -0.97 -3.78
N ARG A 456 27.57 -1.35 -4.80
CA ARG A 456 26.39 -2.20 -4.65
C ARG A 456 26.47 -3.36 -5.64
N ALA A 457 26.19 -4.55 -5.12
CA ALA A 457 26.04 -5.77 -5.88
C ALA A 457 24.65 -6.35 -5.62
N ASP A 458 23.88 -6.55 -6.66
CA ASP A 458 22.60 -7.26 -6.63
C ASP A 458 22.75 -8.56 -7.43
N ALA A 459 22.22 -9.66 -6.90
CA ALA A 459 22.19 -10.94 -7.59
C ALA A 459 20.81 -11.57 -7.42
N LYS A 460 20.33 -12.21 -8.48
CA LYS A 460 19.08 -12.96 -8.49
C LYS A 460 19.29 -14.26 -9.24
N TYR A 461 18.78 -15.33 -8.70
CA TYR A 461 18.62 -16.62 -9.38
C TYR A 461 17.14 -17.03 -9.28
N SER A 462 16.61 -17.60 -10.34
CA SER A 462 15.28 -18.18 -10.35
C SER A 462 15.24 -19.41 -11.24
N ASP A 463 14.55 -20.42 -10.76
CA ASP A 463 14.14 -21.59 -11.55
C ASP A 463 12.65 -21.81 -11.37
N GLY A 464 12.04 -22.38 -12.38
CA GLY A 464 10.61 -22.68 -12.36
C GLY A 464 10.32 -23.87 -13.24
N ASP A 465 9.29 -24.59 -12.85
CA ASP A 465 8.74 -25.69 -13.61
C ASP A 465 7.24 -25.50 -13.74
N SER A 466 6.72 -25.61 -14.95
CA SER A 466 5.28 -25.52 -15.16
C SER A 466 4.81 -26.61 -16.12
N ARG A 467 3.60 -27.09 -15.84
CA ARG A 467 2.90 -28.03 -16.71
C ARG A 467 1.45 -27.58 -16.86
N SER A 468 0.92 -27.72 -18.06
CA SER A 468 -0.46 -27.36 -18.35
C SER A 468 -1.07 -28.30 -19.37
N ALA A 469 -2.29 -28.74 -19.10
CA ALA A 469 -3.12 -29.49 -20.05
C ALA A 469 -4.33 -28.61 -20.42
N SER A 470 -4.68 -28.53 -21.70
CA SER A 470 -5.82 -27.76 -22.17
C SER A 470 -6.55 -28.51 -23.27
N LEU A 471 -7.86 -28.62 -23.12
CA LEU A 471 -8.81 -29.07 -24.15
C LEU A 471 -9.65 -27.89 -24.56
N GLN A 472 -9.77 -27.65 -25.86
CA GLN A 472 -10.59 -26.59 -26.45
C GLN A 472 -11.42 -27.18 -27.59
N ASP A 473 -12.72 -26.92 -27.54
CA ASP A 473 -13.67 -27.25 -28.60
C ASP A 473 -14.20 -25.95 -29.21
N VAL A 474 -14.07 -25.78 -30.51
CA VAL A 474 -14.44 -24.57 -31.24
C VAL A 474 -15.45 -24.91 -32.32
N THR A 475 -16.53 -24.12 -32.43
CA THR A 475 -17.50 -24.13 -33.49
C THR A 475 -17.45 -22.80 -34.23
N LEU A 476 -17.37 -22.84 -35.55
CA LEU A 476 -17.36 -21.70 -36.46
C LEU A 476 -18.68 -21.71 -37.23
N TYR A 477 -19.58 -20.80 -36.94
CA TYR A 477 -20.95 -20.76 -37.51
C TYR A 477 -21.00 -20.13 -38.91
N GLN A 478 -19.98 -19.36 -39.27
CA GLN A 478 -19.87 -18.71 -40.58
C GLN A 478 -19.10 -19.56 -41.61
N ILE A 479 -18.58 -20.71 -41.19
CA ILE A 479 -17.83 -21.63 -42.05
C ILE A 479 -18.50 -23.00 -41.99
N LEU A 480 -18.89 -23.51 -43.14
CA LEU A 480 -19.51 -24.83 -43.23
C LEU A 480 -18.45 -25.91 -43.55
N ASP A 481 -18.66 -27.09 -43.01
CA ASP A 481 -17.90 -28.31 -43.36
C ASP A 481 -18.33 -28.85 -44.75
N GLN A 482 -17.68 -29.95 -45.17
CA GLN A 482 -18.01 -30.58 -46.47
C GLN A 482 -19.42 -31.17 -46.54
N LEU A 483 -20.10 -31.29 -45.42
CA LEU A 483 -21.47 -31.83 -45.30
C LEU A 483 -22.50 -30.72 -45.14
N GLY A 484 -22.07 -29.46 -45.09
CA GLY A 484 -22.94 -28.28 -44.92
C GLY A 484 -23.33 -28.00 -43.48
N ASN A 485 -22.63 -28.60 -42.48
CA ASN A 485 -22.80 -28.25 -41.07
C ASN A 485 -21.73 -27.24 -40.64
N ASP A 486 -21.94 -26.60 -39.50
CA ASP A 486 -20.95 -25.71 -38.89
C ASP A 486 -19.62 -26.39 -38.69
N SER A 487 -18.53 -25.71 -39.06
CA SER A 487 -17.19 -26.25 -38.93
C SER A 487 -16.77 -26.32 -37.47
N THR A 488 -16.34 -27.51 -37.06
CA THR A 488 -15.88 -27.74 -35.68
C THR A 488 -14.48 -28.29 -35.67
N TYR A 489 -13.68 -27.89 -34.67
CA TYR A 489 -12.40 -28.49 -34.39
C TYR A 489 -12.08 -28.52 -32.89
N SER A 490 -11.28 -29.49 -32.48
CA SER A 490 -10.82 -29.63 -31.09
C SER A 490 -9.30 -29.59 -31.04
N THR A 491 -8.77 -28.93 -30.00
CA THR A 491 -7.34 -29.01 -29.65
C THR A 491 -7.18 -29.55 -28.26
N ASN A 492 -6.25 -30.49 -28.08
CA ASN A 492 -5.92 -31.08 -26.81
C ASN A 492 -4.41 -31.16 -26.65
N ARG A 493 -3.86 -30.26 -25.80
CA ARG A 493 -2.41 -30.05 -25.68
C ARG A 493 -1.94 -30.17 -24.25
N TYR A 494 -0.81 -30.81 -24.06
CA TYR A 494 -0.08 -30.82 -22.79
C TYR A 494 1.28 -30.14 -22.99
N ASN A 495 1.62 -29.18 -22.12
CA ASN A 495 2.87 -28.43 -22.16
C ASN A 495 3.67 -28.68 -20.88
N LEU A 496 4.96 -28.94 -21.03
CA LEU A 496 5.99 -28.89 -19.98
C LEU A 496 6.91 -27.74 -20.27
N THR A 497 7.12 -26.86 -19.29
CA THR A 497 7.92 -25.64 -19.50
C THR A 497 8.84 -25.37 -18.32
N PRO A 498 10.01 -26.01 -18.27
CA PRO A 498 11.07 -25.63 -17.34
C PRO A 498 11.65 -24.26 -17.71
N THR A 499 11.90 -23.43 -16.71
CA THR A 499 12.47 -22.10 -16.87
C THR A 499 13.63 -21.89 -15.92
N LYS A 500 14.68 -21.22 -16.37
CA LYS A 500 15.84 -20.84 -15.54
C LYS A 500 16.23 -19.40 -15.84
N GLY A 501 16.62 -18.68 -14.80
CA GLY A 501 17.09 -17.31 -14.97
C GLY A 501 18.07 -16.90 -13.89
N TYR A 502 19.03 -16.07 -14.28
CA TYR A 502 19.87 -15.37 -13.32
C TYR A 502 20.11 -13.92 -13.76
N SER A 503 20.31 -13.06 -12.81
CA SER A 503 20.80 -11.71 -13.10
C SER A 503 21.73 -11.22 -12.01
N TYR A 504 22.69 -10.38 -12.39
CA TYR A 504 23.51 -9.65 -11.44
C TYR A 504 23.77 -8.24 -11.93
N THR A 505 23.89 -7.33 -10.98
CA THR A 505 24.21 -5.92 -11.24
C THR A 505 25.30 -5.47 -10.28
N LEU A 506 26.35 -4.89 -10.81
CA LEU A 506 27.41 -4.24 -10.04
C LEU A 506 27.34 -2.73 -10.32
N LYS A 507 27.15 -1.92 -9.28
CA LYS A 507 27.04 -0.47 -9.38
C LYS A 507 28.01 0.24 -8.45
N GLY A 508 28.86 1.09 -9.03
CA GLY A 508 29.71 2.04 -8.32
C GLY A 508 29.10 3.44 -8.39
N THR A 509 29.04 4.15 -7.28
CA THR A 509 28.59 5.56 -7.23
C THR A 509 29.59 6.38 -6.45
N TYR A 510 30.04 7.48 -7.04
CA TYR A 510 30.94 8.43 -6.41
C TYR A 510 30.27 9.79 -6.35
N THR A 511 30.35 10.44 -5.20
CA THR A 511 29.79 11.78 -4.98
C THR A 511 30.89 12.73 -4.54
N GLU A 512 31.05 13.82 -5.30
CA GLU A 512 32.01 14.90 -5.05
C GLU A 512 31.28 16.17 -4.62
N PRO A 513 31.58 16.73 -3.45
CA PRO A 513 31.08 18.05 -3.06
C PRO A 513 31.83 19.16 -3.83
N LEU A 514 31.14 19.84 -4.74
CA LEU A 514 31.67 21.00 -5.46
C LEU A 514 31.58 22.27 -4.60
N ALA A 515 30.57 22.36 -3.72
CA ALA A 515 30.38 23.41 -2.74
C ALA A 515 29.62 22.87 -1.52
N GLN A 516 29.40 23.66 -0.49
CA GLN A 516 28.69 23.23 0.73
C GLN A 516 27.30 22.64 0.45
N THR A 517 26.65 23.07 -0.63
CA THR A 517 25.27 22.65 -0.98
C THR A 517 25.16 22.08 -2.39
N LEU A 518 26.28 21.96 -3.11
CA LEU A 518 26.31 21.50 -4.50
C LEU A 518 27.18 20.25 -4.62
N PHE A 519 26.62 19.19 -5.19
CA PHE A 519 27.27 17.89 -5.33
C PHE A 519 27.20 17.40 -6.76
N LEU A 520 28.29 16.83 -7.23
CA LEU A 520 28.34 16.09 -8.49
C LEU A 520 28.33 14.59 -8.15
N GLN A 521 27.39 13.86 -8.69
CA GLN A 521 27.30 12.42 -8.52
C GLN A 521 27.55 11.74 -9.86
N MET A 522 28.47 10.81 -9.87
CA MET A 522 28.80 9.96 -11.00
C MET A 522 28.51 8.51 -10.62
N SER A 523 27.85 7.78 -11.48
CA SER A 523 27.62 6.35 -11.27
C SER A 523 27.85 5.57 -12.54
N TYR A 524 28.37 4.38 -12.38
CA TYR A 524 28.48 3.38 -13.41
C TYR A 524 27.95 2.05 -12.90
N SER A 525 27.14 1.37 -13.70
CA SER A 525 26.72 0.00 -13.43
C SER A 525 26.83 -0.90 -14.64
N TYR A 526 27.16 -2.15 -14.37
CA TYR A 526 27.05 -3.24 -15.31
C TYR A 526 26.02 -4.25 -14.79
N ALA A 527 25.08 -4.61 -15.63
CA ALA A 527 24.06 -5.61 -15.34
C ALA A 527 24.04 -6.66 -16.44
N ARG A 528 24.00 -7.94 -16.03
CA ARG A 528 23.75 -9.07 -16.92
C ARG A 528 22.51 -9.80 -16.43
N SER A 529 21.62 -10.14 -17.36
CA SER A 529 20.50 -11.03 -17.10
C SER A 529 20.45 -12.13 -18.14
N PHE A 530 20.12 -13.33 -17.71
CA PHE A 530 19.91 -14.49 -18.54
C PHE A 530 18.56 -15.11 -18.17
N SER A 531 17.81 -15.53 -19.18
CA SER A 531 16.62 -16.35 -19.01
C SER A 531 16.55 -17.41 -20.09
N LYS A 532 16.11 -18.60 -19.69
CA LYS A 532 15.88 -19.74 -20.56
C LYS A 532 14.49 -20.30 -20.31
N SER A 533 13.81 -20.67 -21.36
CA SER A 533 12.53 -21.39 -21.34
C SER A 533 12.57 -22.49 -22.40
N ASP A 534 12.16 -23.70 -22.00
CA ASP A 534 12.23 -24.89 -22.84
C ASP A 534 10.87 -25.60 -22.79
N ARG A 535 9.96 -25.18 -23.66
CA ARG A 535 8.60 -25.73 -23.70
C ARG A 535 8.51 -26.92 -24.61
N SER A 536 8.21 -28.09 -24.06
CA SER A 536 7.79 -29.28 -24.79
C SER A 536 6.28 -29.34 -24.87
N THR A 537 5.72 -29.42 -26.07
CA THR A 537 4.27 -29.54 -26.31
C THR A 537 3.95 -30.92 -26.82
N TYR A 538 2.97 -31.54 -26.20
CA TYR A 538 2.43 -32.85 -26.60
C TYR A 538 1.02 -32.65 -27.12
N ASP A 539 0.75 -33.09 -28.36
CA ASP A 539 -0.55 -32.92 -29.03
C ASP A 539 -1.36 -34.22 -28.98
N PHE A 540 -2.50 -34.17 -28.30
CA PHE A 540 -3.44 -35.28 -28.17
C PHE A 540 -4.71 -35.08 -29.01
N SER A 541 -4.74 -34.07 -29.87
CA SER A 541 -5.96 -33.71 -30.64
C SER A 541 -6.49 -34.85 -31.52
N ARG A 542 -5.64 -35.86 -31.83
CA ARG A 542 -6.00 -37.03 -32.61
C ARG A 542 -6.58 -38.18 -31.79
N LEU A 543 -6.57 -38.06 -30.45
CA LEU A 543 -7.12 -39.09 -29.57
C LEU A 543 -8.58 -38.76 -29.25
N ASP A 544 -9.41 -39.80 -29.19
CA ASP A 544 -10.80 -39.63 -28.73
C ASP A 544 -10.81 -39.52 -27.20
N PHE A 545 -10.92 -38.28 -26.72
CA PHE A 545 -10.95 -37.96 -25.29
C PHE A 545 -12.34 -37.60 -24.82
N SER A 546 -13.35 -38.32 -25.16
CA SER A 546 -14.68 -38.19 -24.55
C SER A 546 -14.65 -38.31 -23.03
N ALA A 547 -13.57 -38.87 -22.47
CA ALA A 547 -13.32 -39.06 -21.04
C ALA A 547 -12.26 -38.08 -20.44
N PHE A 548 -11.80 -37.07 -21.19
CA PHE A 548 -10.84 -36.10 -20.66
C PHE A 548 -11.52 -35.16 -19.68
N GLU A 549 -11.53 -35.51 -18.41
CA GLU A 549 -11.93 -34.64 -17.31
C GLU A 549 -10.72 -34.35 -16.44
N PRO A 550 -10.06 -33.16 -16.59
CA PRO A 550 -8.95 -32.77 -15.75
C PRO A 550 -9.43 -32.53 -14.34
N GLU A 551 -9.19 -33.48 -13.45
CA GLU A 551 -9.44 -33.26 -12.03
C GLU A 551 -8.32 -32.44 -11.40
N TYR A 552 -8.67 -31.64 -10.42
CA TYR A 552 -7.74 -30.81 -9.70
C TYR A 552 -6.61 -31.63 -9.07
N ARG A 553 -5.35 -31.29 -9.42
CA ARG A 553 -4.11 -31.99 -8.98
C ARG A 553 -3.90 -33.40 -9.50
N GLN A 554 -4.75 -33.90 -10.34
CA GLN A 554 -4.62 -35.25 -10.87
C GLN A 554 -4.10 -35.19 -12.31
N TRP A 555 -2.97 -35.84 -12.57
CA TRP A 555 -2.32 -35.91 -13.88
C TRP A 555 -2.34 -37.32 -14.49
N GLY A 556 -3.02 -38.27 -13.84
CA GLY A 556 -3.11 -39.67 -14.27
C GLY A 556 -3.90 -39.90 -15.54
N PHE A 557 -4.60 -38.92 -16.08
CA PHE A 557 -5.31 -38.98 -17.35
C PHE A 557 -4.40 -38.86 -18.56
N LEU A 558 -3.11 -38.48 -18.38
CA LEU A 558 -2.18 -38.31 -19.49
C LEU A 558 -1.86 -39.64 -20.13
N PRO A 559 -1.86 -39.75 -21.48
CA PRO A 559 -1.48 -40.96 -22.18
C PRO A 559 0.02 -41.28 -21.97
N TYR A 560 0.34 -42.55 -22.03
CA TYR A 560 1.72 -43.05 -21.84
C TYR A 560 2.11 -43.98 -22.98
N PRO A 561 3.31 -43.93 -23.56
CA PRO A 561 4.40 -42.96 -23.27
C PRO A 561 4.15 -41.58 -23.89
N LEU A 562 4.48 -40.51 -23.17
CA LEU A 562 4.28 -39.12 -23.61
C LEU A 562 5.06 -38.79 -24.89
N ASP A 563 6.27 -39.28 -25.04
CA ASP A 563 7.16 -38.96 -26.17
C ASP A 563 6.55 -39.30 -27.55
N SER A 564 5.58 -40.22 -27.60
CA SER A 564 4.85 -40.55 -28.81
C SER A 564 3.97 -39.44 -29.33
N TYR A 565 3.67 -38.46 -28.51
CA TYR A 565 2.77 -37.32 -28.81
C TYR A 565 3.51 -35.96 -28.84
N LEU A 566 4.86 -36.00 -28.71
CA LEU A 566 5.66 -34.78 -28.79
C LEU A 566 5.52 -34.13 -30.15
N ASP A 567 5.06 -32.89 -30.14
CA ASP A 567 4.97 -32.03 -31.30
C ASP A 567 6.13 -31.03 -31.31
N SER A 568 7.08 -31.26 -32.23
CA SER A 568 8.27 -30.40 -32.34
C SER A 568 7.97 -29.01 -32.92
N GLU A 569 6.90 -28.89 -33.72
CA GLU A 569 6.52 -27.57 -34.30
C GLU A 569 5.86 -26.70 -33.26
N LEU A 570 5.08 -27.26 -32.35
CA LEU A 570 4.48 -26.55 -31.24
C LEU A 570 5.41 -26.40 -30.04
N SER A 571 6.51 -27.16 -29.99
CA SER A 571 7.52 -27.02 -28.94
C SER A 571 8.38 -25.78 -29.18
N ARG A 572 8.82 -25.15 -28.09
CA ARG A 572 9.53 -23.87 -28.18
C ARG A 572 10.70 -23.79 -27.20
N TYR A 573 11.89 -23.65 -27.76
CA TYR A 573 13.08 -23.31 -26.98
C TYR A 573 13.39 -21.82 -27.10
N SER A 574 13.78 -21.17 -25.98
CA SER A 574 14.22 -19.79 -26.03
C SER A 574 15.26 -19.47 -24.95
N GLU A 575 16.30 -18.74 -25.35
CA GLU A 575 17.29 -18.13 -24.45
C GLU A 575 17.38 -16.63 -24.69
N TYR A 576 17.48 -15.86 -23.63
CA TYR A 576 17.62 -14.42 -23.69
C TYR A 576 18.70 -13.95 -22.73
N THR A 577 19.75 -13.34 -23.27
CA THR A 577 20.83 -12.72 -22.51
C THR A 577 20.86 -11.22 -22.78
N THR A 578 20.95 -10.43 -21.73
CA THR A 578 21.07 -8.98 -21.84
C THR A 578 22.26 -8.49 -21.03
N ASP A 579 23.15 -7.76 -21.68
CA ASP A 579 24.26 -7.04 -21.07
C ASP A 579 23.95 -5.54 -21.13
N THR A 580 23.89 -4.89 -19.99
CA THR A 580 23.52 -3.47 -19.87
C THR A 580 24.61 -2.72 -19.13
N HIS A 581 25.12 -1.67 -19.74
CA HIS A 581 25.99 -0.70 -19.12
C HIS A 581 25.21 0.58 -18.85
N GLU A 582 25.36 1.18 -17.70
CA GLU A 582 24.70 2.44 -17.36
C GLU A 582 25.75 3.41 -16.84
N ALA A 583 25.87 4.55 -17.50
CA ALA A 583 26.67 5.67 -17.02
C ALA A 583 25.74 6.86 -16.74
N ALA A 584 25.76 7.37 -15.52
CA ALA A 584 24.92 8.49 -15.14
C ALA A 584 25.75 9.61 -14.48
N LEU A 585 25.41 10.84 -14.86
CA LEU A 585 25.96 12.07 -14.29
C LEU A 585 24.81 12.91 -13.75
N GLN A 586 24.88 13.31 -12.49
CA GLN A 586 23.86 14.12 -11.82
C GLN A 586 24.50 15.28 -11.07
N LEU A 587 23.97 16.47 -11.30
CA LEU A 587 24.25 17.66 -10.50
C LEU A 587 23.14 17.90 -9.51
N ARG A 588 23.48 17.96 -8.22
CA ARG A 588 22.53 18.06 -7.14
C ARG A 588 22.84 19.24 -6.23
N LYS A 589 21.84 20.09 -6.01
CA LYS A 589 21.90 21.16 -5.01
C LYS A 589 20.91 20.92 -3.88
N VAL A 590 21.39 20.98 -2.64
CA VAL A 590 20.59 20.83 -1.43
C VAL A 590 20.65 22.16 -0.66
N GLY A 591 19.62 22.98 -0.82
CA GLY A 591 19.52 24.30 -0.19
C GLY A 591 18.37 24.37 0.84
N LYS A 592 18.27 25.47 1.55
CA LYS A 592 17.19 25.69 2.54
C LYS A 592 15.81 25.80 1.90
N LYS A 593 15.69 26.52 0.77
CA LYS A 593 14.43 26.71 0.02
C LYS A 593 14.36 25.89 -1.26
N TRP A 594 15.45 25.78 -1.99
CA TRP A 594 15.52 25.13 -3.28
C TRP A 594 16.44 23.91 -3.24
N ASN A 595 15.88 22.75 -3.59
CA ASN A 595 16.66 21.55 -3.90
C ASN A 595 16.42 21.22 -5.37
N TYR A 596 17.45 20.95 -6.13
CA TYR A 596 17.30 20.44 -7.48
C TYR A 596 18.34 19.37 -7.78
N THR A 597 17.93 18.43 -8.60
CA THR A 597 18.78 17.41 -9.20
C THR A 597 18.53 17.41 -10.70
N ALA A 598 19.56 17.67 -11.47
CA ALA A 598 19.53 17.54 -12.93
C ALA A 598 20.53 16.47 -13.33
N GLY A 599 20.11 15.52 -14.16
CA GLY A 599 20.96 14.40 -14.54
C GLY A 599 20.67 13.87 -15.93
N ILE A 600 21.66 13.21 -16.44
CA ILE A 600 21.60 12.44 -17.69
C ILE A 600 22.10 11.02 -17.42
N MET A 601 21.48 10.06 -18.06
CA MET A 601 21.86 8.65 -18.02
C MET A 601 21.96 8.13 -19.45
N LEU A 602 23.07 7.49 -19.75
CA LEU A 602 23.29 6.76 -20.99
C LEU A 602 23.34 5.28 -20.65
N GLN A 603 22.61 4.47 -21.40
CA GLN A 603 22.47 3.05 -21.15
C GLN A 603 22.61 2.26 -22.45
N PRO A 604 23.84 1.96 -22.91
CA PRO A 604 24.06 1.00 -23.96
C PRO A 604 23.69 -0.41 -23.47
N GLN A 605 22.95 -1.12 -24.29
CA GLN A 605 22.43 -2.46 -24.01
C GLN A 605 22.68 -3.35 -25.22
N ARG A 606 23.23 -4.54 -24.96
CA ARG A 606 23.35 -5.62 -25.92
C ARG A 606 22.43 -6.75 -25.50
N SER A 607 21.53 -7.14 -26.37
CA SER A 607 20.59 -8.25 -26.16
C SER A 607 20.88 -9.34 -27.17
N HIS A 608 21.05 -10.57 -26.70
CA HIS A 608 21.24 -11.76 -27.50
C HIS A 608 20.06 -12.70 -27.26
N TYR A 609 19.45 -13.14 -28.31
CA TYR A 609 18.27 -13.98 -28.30
C TYR A 609 18.45 -15.18 -29.21
N VAL A 610 18.15 -16.35 -28.67
CA VAL A 610 18.13 -17.64 -29.39
C VAL A 610 16.73 -18.23 -29.23
N GLN A 611 16.14 -18.66 -30.32
CA GLN A 611 14.83 -19.35 -30.29
C GLN A 611 14.75 -20.38 -31.39
N ASP A 612 14.19 -21.54 -31.03
CA ASP A 612 13.73 -22.57 -31.97
C ASP A 612 12.21 -22.73 -31.80
N TYR A 613 11.46 -22.47 -32.84
CA TYR A 613 9.99 -22.58 -32.86
C TYR A 613 9.45 -22.74 -34.29
N GLN A 614 8.54 -23.66 -34.49
CA GLN A 614 7.90 -23.94 -35.80
C GLN A 614 8.91 -24.17 -36.92
N GLY A 615 9.97 -24.93 -36.61
CA GLY A 615 11.04 -25.18 -37.59
C GLY A 615 11.93 -23.97 -37.93
N VAL A 616 11.68 -22.82 -37.30
CA VAL A 616 12.48 -21.60 -37.48
C VAL A 616 13.43 -21.44 -36.31
N SER A 617 14.74 -21.48 -36.61
CA SER A 617 15.80 -21.19 -35.65
C SER A 617 16.27 -19.75 -35.83
N VAL A 618 16.20 -18.98 -34.76
CA VAL A 618 16.61 -17.57 -34.71
C VAL A 618 17.75 -17.42 -33.73
N ASP A 619 18.86 -16.87 -34.18
CA ASP A 619 19.97 -16.40 -33.33
C ASP A 619 20.27 -14.95 -33.71
N THR A 620 19.93 -14.02 -32.85
CA THR A 620 20.05 -12.60 -33.16
C THR A 620 20.60 -11.77 -32.02
N VAL A 621 21.40 -10.78 -32.38
CA VAL A 621 21.98 -9.83 -31.42
C VAL A 621 21.52 -8.41 -31.79
N ARG A 622 21.00 -7.70 -30.80
CA ARG A 622 20.62 -6.30 -30.94
C ARG A 622 21.38 -5.44 -29.95
N THR A 623 21.94 -4.34 -30.45
CA THR A 623 22.57 -3.31 -29.62
C THR A 623 21.72 -2.04 -29.67
N THR A 624 21.44 -1.47 -28.51
CA THR A 624 20.62 -0.27 -28.38
C THR A 624 21.29 0.71 -27.42
N LEU A 625 21.05 2.00 -27.63
CA LEU A 625 21.47 3.06 -26.74
C LEU A 625 20.25 3.79 -26.19
N ASN A 626 20.05 3.68 -24.89
CA ASN A 626 18.97 4.37 -24.21
C ASN A 626 19.51 5.67 -23.59
N PHE A 627 18.71 6.72 -23.66
CA PHE A 627 19.00 8.02 -23.07
C PHE A 627 17.88 8.42 -22.13
N SER A 628 18.21 8.80 -20.89
CA SER A 628 17.22 9.16 -19.86
C SER A 628 17.63 10.44 -19.14
N PRO A 629 17.12 11.61 -19.58
CA PRO A 629 17.28 12.85 -18.84
C PRO A 629 16.34 12.89 -17.65
N THR A 630 16.81 13.45 -16.53
CA THR A 630 16.04 13.61 -15.29
C THR A 630 16.20 15.01 -14.73
N LEU A 631 15.08 15.56 -14.24
CA LEU A 631 15.05 16.82 -13.49
C LEU A 631 14.12 16.64 -12.29
N ASP A 632 14.61 16.92 -11.09
CA ASP A 632 13.81 16.99 -9.86
C ASP A 632 14.04 18.38 -9.25
N LEU A 633 12.98 19.13 -9.09
CA LEU A 633 12.98 20.47 -8.54
C LEU A 633 12.04 20.51 -7.34
N ARG A 634 12.55 20.81 -6.16
CA ARG A 634 11.78 20.99 -4.92
C ARG A 634 11.94 22.41 -4.41
N TYR A 635 10.82 23.09 -4.22
CA TYR A 635 10.74 24.42 -3.63
C TYR A 635 9.98 24.36 -2.30
N LYS A 636 10.67 24.64 -1.21
CA LYS A 636 10.08 24.75 0.14
C LYS A 636 9.53 26.18 0.29
N ILE A 637 8.22 26.34 0.12
CA ILE A 637 7.51 27.62 0.25
C ILE A 637 7.55 28.06 1.71
N SER A 638 7.29 27.11 2.63
CA SER A 638 7.37 27.31 4.07
C SER A 638 7.87 26.01 4.74
N LYS A 639 7.90 25.97 6.07
CA LYS A 639 8.17 24.71 6.83
C LYS A 639 7.08 23.67 6.64
N VAL A 640 5.89 24.08 6.23
CA VAL A 640 4.66 23.27 6.15
C VAL A 640 4.12 23.17 4.72
N SER A 641 4.79 23.75 3.73
CA SER A 641 4.31 23.83 2.36
C SER A 641 5.48 23.70 1.38
N GLN A 642 5.34 22.83 0.41
CA GLN A 642 6.34 22.60 -0.63
C GLN A 642 5.70 22.29 -1.98
N LEU A 643 6.43 22.67 -3.03
CA LEU A 643 6.15 22.34 -4.41
C LEU A 643 7.28 21.47 -4.95
N ARG A 644 6.99 20.34 -5.58
CA ARG A 644 7.96 19.48 -6.25
C ARG A 644 7.52 19.25 -7.69
N ALA A 645 8.43 19.52 -8.61
CA ALA A 645 8.26 19.23 -10.03
C ALA A 645 9.33 18.21 -10.46
N THR A 646 8.90 17.13 -11.08
CA THR A 646 9.81 16.11 -11.58
C THR A 646 9.56 15.87 -13.06
N TYR A 647 10.63 15.76 -13.81
CA TYR A 647 10.62 15.31 -15.19
C TYR A 647 11.58 14.12 -15.32
N ARG A 648 11.09 13.06 -15.95
CA ARG A 648 11.89 11.88 -16.28
C ARG A 648 11.47 11.36 -17.63
N ALA A 649 12.43 11.22 -18.53
CA ALA A 649 12.23 10.49 -19.77
C ALA A 649 12.84 9.10 -19.68
N THR A 650 12.19 8.12 -20.27
CA THR A 650 12.63 6.72 -20.29
C THR A 650 12.46 6.14 -21.69
N THR A 651 13.46 5.43 -22.17
CA THR A 651 13.38 4.63 -23.40
C THR A 651 12.97 3.20 -23.03
N THR A 652 11.99 2.65 -23.72
CA THR A 652 11.57 1.25 -23.58
C THR A 652 11.80 0.56 -24.92
N GLN A 653 12.58 -0.52 -24.90
CA GLN A 653 12.83 -1.33 -26.08
C GLN A 653 11.61 -2.24 -26.34
N PRO A 654 11.26 -2.53 -27.65
CA PRO A 654 10.34 -3.61 -27.95
C PRO A 654 10.84 -4.91 -27.35
N SER A 655 9.92 -5.79 -26.97
CA SER A 655 10.30 -7.15 -26.58
C SER A 655 10.88 -7.88 -27.80
N ILE A 656 11.72 -8.87 -27.58
CA ILE A 656 12.25 -9.63 -28.70
C ILE A 656 11.17 -10.46 -29.37
N SER A 657 10.23 -11.00 -28.59
CA SER A 657 9.06 -11.68 -29.14
C SER A 657 8.27 -10.78 -30.11
N ASP A 658 8.19 -9.48 -29.82
CA ASP A 658 7.50 -8.53 -30.70
C ASP A 658 8.28 -8.22 -31.99
N LEU A 659 9.61 -8.44 -31.95
CA LEU A 659 10.50 -8.16 -33.09
C LEU A 659 10.67 -9.34 -34.04
N LEU A 660 10.39 -10.55 -33.59
CA LEU A 660 10.50 -11.74 -34.43
C LEU A 660 9.28 -11.85 -35.34
N ASP A 661 9.50 -12.03 -36.64
CA ASP A 661 8.41 -12.28 -37.60
C ASP A 661 7.92 -13.75 -37.49
N ILE A 662 7.48 -14.12 -36.31
CA ILE A 662 6.94 -15.42 -35.97
C ILE A 662 5.45 -15.28 -35.73
N THR A 663 4.68 -16.15 -36.33
CA THR A 663 3.24 -16.25 -36.09
C THR A 663 2.98 -17.30 -35.02
N ASP A 664 2.41 -16.89 -33.88
CA ASP A 664 1.91 -17.82 -32.86
C ASP A 664 0.41 -18.04 -33.09
N ASP A 665 0.08 -19.17 -33.66
CA ASP A 665 -1.27 -19.65 -33.97
C ASP A 665 -1.71 -20.78 -33.02
N SER A 666 -1.08 -20.91 -31.88
CA SER A 666 -1.44 -21.90 -30.85
C SER A 666 -2.90 -21.81 -30.39
N ASP A 667 -3.50 -20.63 -30.48
CA ASP A 667 -4.95 -20.39 -30.42
C ASP A 667 -5.39 -19.81 -31.77
N PRO A 668 -6.01 -20.58 -32.65
CA PRO A 668 -6.40 -20.12 -34.00
C PRO A 668 -7.36 -18.92 -34.03
N LEU A 669 -8.09 -18.68 -32.95
CA LEU A 669 -8.94 -17.49 -32.81
C LEU A 669 -8.20 -16.27 -32.27
N ASN A 670 -6.96 -16.42 -31.76
CA ASN A 670 -6.15 -15.35 -31.20
C ASN A 670 -4.69 -15.46 -31.65
N ILE A 671 -4.47 -15.21 -32.92
CA ILE A 671 -3.14 -15.31 -33.55
C ILE A 671 -2.33 -14.06 -33.18
N SER A 672 -1.06 -14.25 -32.79
CA SER A 672 -0.12 -13.16 -32.61
C SER A 672 1.03 -13.22 -33.59
N LYS A 673 1.42 -12.06 -34.13
CA LYS A 673 2.50 -11.93 -35.09
C LYS A 673 3.49 -10.84 -34.65
N GLY A 674 4.79 -11.12 -34.77
CA GLY A 674 5.80 -10.14 -34.46
C GLY A 674 5.99 -9.08 -35.56
N ASN A 675 6.78 -8.03 -35.25
CA ASN A 675 7.11 -6.95 -36.20
C ASN A 675 8.59 -6.54 -36.06
N PRO A 676 9.46 -6.99 -36.94
CA PRO A 676 10.90 -6.64 -36.96
C PRO A 676 11.17 -5.13 -37.12
N GLY A 677 10.20 -4.38 -37.66
CA GLY A 677 10.32 -2.93 -37.90
C GLY A 677 10.12 -2.06 -36.66
N LEU A 678 9.86 -2.62 -35.48
CA LEU A 678 9.58 -1.85 -34.30
C LEU A 678 10.77 -1.01 -33.83
N LYS A 679 10.47 0.26 -33.54
CA LYS A 679 11.39 1.23 -32.94
C LYS A 679 11.17 1.30 -31.43
N PRO A 680 12.22 1.68 -30.66
CA PRO A 680 12.05 1.96 -29.24
C PRO A 680 11.02 3.06 -28.98
N SER A 681 10.24 2.90 -27.94
CA SER A 681 9.35 3.94 -27.45
C SER A 681 10.07 4.85 -26.45
N PHE A 682 9.73 6.15 -26.46
CA PHE A 682 10.30 7.15 -25.59
C PHE A 682 9.17 7.83 -24.80
N THR A 683 9.16 7.63 -23.47
CA THR A 683 8.10 8.13 -22.60
C THR A 683 8.59 9.31 -21.78
N HIS A 684 7.91 10.44 -21.90
CA HIS A 684 8.08 11.63 -21.09
C HIS A 684 7.10 11.59 -19.92
N ASN A 685 7.61 11.71 -18.70
CA ASN A 685 6.81 11.79 -17.48
C ASN A 685 7.06 13.10 -16.77
N PHE A 686 6.04 13.93 -16.63
CA PHE A 686 6.04 15.16 -15.85
C PHE A 686 5.14 14.96 -14.64
N ARG A 687 5.64 15.28 -13.46
CA ARG A 687 4.88 15.22 -12.22
C ARG A 687 5.02 16.54 -11.48
N LEU A 688 3.89 17.09 -11.06
CA LEU A 688 3.84 18.25 -10.17
C LEU A 688 3.12 17.81 -8.89
N PHE A 689 3.74 18.09 -7.77
CA PHE A 689 3.20 17.78 -6.46
C PHE A 689 3.28 19.01 -5.58
N TYR A 690 2.16 19.38 -4.97
CA TYR A 690 2.07 20.44 -4.00
C TYR A 690 1.40 19.94 -2.75
N ASN A 691 1.95 20.23 -1.58
CA ASN A 691 1.32 19.98 -0.31
C ASN A 691 1.45 21.20 0.61
N GLY A 692 0.42 21.43 1.39
CA GLY A 692 0.36 22.52 2.37
C GLY A 692 -0.39 22.08 3.62
N TYR A 693 -0.03 22.68 4.76
CA TYR A 693 -0.67 22.48 6.03
C TYR A 693 -0.79 23.80 6.78
N ALA A 694 -1.98 24.10 7.34
CA ALA A 694 -2.23 25.26 8.18
C ALA A 694 -2.48 24.79 9.63
N PRO A 695 -1.50 24.97 10.55
CA PRO A 695 -1.61 24.47 11.91
C PRO A 695 -2.76 25.08 12.73
N SER A 696 -3.14 26.30 12.43
CA SER A 696 -4.18 27.05 13.16
C SER A 696 -5.58 26.44 13.03
N HIS A 697 -5.84 25.69 11.94
CA HIS A 697 -7.15 25.12 11.64
C HIS A 697 -7.10 23.63 11.31
N THR A 698 -5.97 22.97 11.57
CA THR A 698 -5.76 21.56 11.21
C THR A 698 -6.11 21.26 9.74
N GLN A 699 -5.92 22.25 8.85
CA GLN A 699 -6.21 22.15 7.43
C GLN A 699 -5.00 21.58 6.70
N SER A 700 -5.24 20.63 5.83
CA SER A 700 -4.23 20.12 4.92
C SER A 700 -4.79 20.05 3.50
N TRP A 701 -3.99 20.41 2.53
CA TRP A 701 -4.30 20.23 1.11
C TRP A 701 -3.12 19.67 0.38
N MET A 702 -3.44 18.87 -0.59
CA MET A 702 -2.48 18.25 -1.44
C MET A 702 -3.02 18.18 -2.85
N THR A 703 -2.16 18.50 -3.80
CA THR A 703 -2.46 18.39 -5.22
C THR A 703 -1.34 17.65 -5.91
N HIS A 704 -1.68 16.71 -6.76
CA HIS A 704 -0.73 16.14 -7.68
C HIS A 704 -1.28 16.18 -9.12
N LEU A 705 -0.38 16.42 -10.04
CA LEU A 705 -0.65 16.37 -11.47
C LEU A 705 0.44 15.49 -12.11
N ASN A 706 0.03 14.53 -12.90
CA ASN A 706 0.91 13.65 -13.65
C ASN A 706 0.51 13.70 -15.12
N PHE A 707 1.47 14.03 -15.97
CA PHE A 707 1.33 14.00 -17.41
C PHE A 707 2.34 13.03 -18.00
N SER A 708 1.87 12.11 -18.81
CA SER A 708 2.71 11.11 -19.50
C SER A 708 2.38 11.12 -20.99
N MET A 709 3.42 11.17 -21.82
CA MET A 709 3.32 11.11 -23.26
C MET A 709 4.36 10.14 -23.82
N THR A 710 3.96 9.25 -24.70
CA THR A 710 4.86 8.26 -25.29
C THR A 710 5.00 8.51 -26.80
N GLN A 711 6.22 8.77 -27.23
CA GLN A 711 6.59 8.80 -28.63
C GLN A 711 6.93 7.38 -29.09
N ASN A 712 6.57 7.04 -30.32
CA ASN A 712 6.70 5.69 -30.89
C ASN A 712 6.14 4.61 -29.94
N SER A 713 4.97 4.88 -29.34
CA SER A 713 4.31 3.90 -28.47
C SER A 713 4.12 2.61 -29.23
N ILE A 714 4.49 1.48 -28.65
CA ILE A 714 4.18 0.17 -29.21
C ILE A 714 2.73 -0.14 -28.81
N SER A 715 1.89 -0.26 -29.80
CA SER A 715 0.46 -0.53 -29.66
C SER A 715 0.05 -1.64 -30.61
N SER A 716 -1.08 -2.29 -30.35
CA SER A 716 -1.57 -3.36 -31.19
C SER A 716 -2.17 -2.80 -32.49
N CYS A 717 -1.81 -3.42 -33.60
CA CYS A 717 -2.60 -3.42 -34.84
C CYS A 717 -3.41 -4.71 -34.85
N VAL A 718 -4.73 -4.60 -34.87
CA VAL A 718 -5.63 -5.76 -34.81
C VAL A 718 -6.31 -5.92 -36.16
N THR A 719 -6.25 -7.13 -36.72
CA THR A 719 -6.99 -7.56 -37.88
C THR A 719 -8.01 -8.60 -37.44
N TYR A 720 -9.26 -8.40 -37.74
CA TYR A 720 -10.30 -9.38 -37.46
C TYR A 720 -10.60 -10.19 -38.72
N ASN A 721 -10.80 -11.48 -38.50
CA ASN A 721 -11.33 -12.38 -39.53
C ASN A 721 -12.84 -12.47 -39.29
N GLU A 722 -13.63 -12.03 -40.27
CA GLU A 722 -15.09 -11.96 -40.16
C GLU A 722 -15.74 -13.35 -40.16
N GLU A 723 -15.15 -14.31 -40.87
CA GLU A 723 -15.68 -15.68 -40.99
C GLU A 723 -15.41 -16.51 -39.72
N THR A 724 -14.18 -16.45 -39.15
CA THR A 724 -13.83 -17.23 -37.97
C THR A 724 -14.13 -16.49 -36.67
N GLY A 725 -14.29 -15.17 -36.72
CA GLY A 725 -14.31 -14.29 -35.56
C GLY A 725 -12.96 -14.23 -34.83
N GLY A 726 -11.93 -14.81 -35.44
CA GLY A 726 -10.57 -14.74 -34.90
C GLY A 726 -9.94 -13.38 -35.12
N LYS A 727 -8.86 -13.11 -34.39
CA LYS A 727 -8.09 -11.88 -34.54
C LYS A 727 -6.60 -12.18 -34.68
N ILE A 728 -5.95 -11.41 -35.54
CA ILE A 728 -4.50 -11.37 -35.67
C ILE A 728 -4.03 -10.07 -35.01
N THR A 729 -3.16 -10.17 -34.03
CA THR A 729 -2.60 -9.02 -33.34
C THR A 729 -1.13 -8.87 -33.69
N ARG A 730 -0.73 -7.69 -34.18
CA ARG A 730 0.64 -7.34 -34.50
C ARG A 730 1.02 -6.06 -33.77
N PRO A 731 2.18 -5.98 -33.08
CA PRO A 731 2.65 -4.74 -32.47
C PRO A 731 3.13 -3.76 -33.54
N GLU A 732 2.71 -2.49 -33.43
CA GLU A 732 3.09 -1.39 -34.31
C GLU A 732 3.49 -0.15 -33.52
N ASN A 733 4.40 0.67 -34.06
CA ASN A 733 4.70 1.96 -33.46
C ASN A 733 3.67 3.01 -33.87
N ILE A 734 3.11 3.69 -32.86
CA ILE A 734 2.14 4.74 -33.08
C ILE A 734 2.40 5.95 -32.17
N ASN A 735 2.07 7.14 -32.67
CA ASN A 735 2.15 8.38 -31.92
C ASN A 735 0.76 8.89 -31.58
N GLY A 736 0.65 9.51 -30.38
CA GLY A 736 -0.60 10.09 -29.90
C GLY A 736 -1.07 9.54 -28.56
N ASN A 737 -0.40 8.53 -28.01
CA ASN A 737 -0.69 8.01 -26.68
C ASN A 737 -0.18 8.96 -25.59
N TRP A 738 -1.11 9.55 -24.83
CA TRP A 738 -0.82 10.39 -23.70
C TRP A 738 -1.93 10.36 -22.67
N ASN A 739 -1.60 10.66 -21.44
CA ASN A 739 -2.56 10.78 -20.36
C ASN A 739 -2.17 11.90 -19.39
N ILE A 740 -3.20 12.51 -18.79
CA ILE A 740 -3.06 13.44 -17.69
C ILE A 740 -3.93 12.96 -16.52
N ARG A 741 -3.38 12.96 -15.33
CA ARG A 741 -4.09 12.61 -14.10
C ARG A 741 -3.81 13.66 -13.06
N GLY A 742 -4.88 14.22 -12.49
CA GLY A 742 -4.81 15.16 -11.40
C GLY A 742 -5.61 14.68 -10.20
N ALA A 743 -5.17 15.01 -9.00
CA ALA A 743 -5.99 14.85 -7.81
C ALA A 743 -5.76 16.01 -6.85
N LEU A 744 -6.84 16.40 -6.19
CA LEU A 744 -6.86 17.38 -5.11
C LEU A 744 -7.47 16.73 -3.88
N MET A 745 -6.76 16.80 -2.77
CA MET A 745 -7.24 16.37 -1.46
C MET A 745 -7.28 17.59 -0.54
N TYR A 746 -8.38 17.75 0.17
CA TYR A 746 -8.53 18.76 1.20
C TYR A 746 -9.15 18.15 2.45
N ASN A 747 -8.50 18.36 3.59
CA ASN A 747 -8.96 17.93 4.90
C ASN A 747 -8.95 19.13 5.84
N ALA A 748 -10.03 19.33 6.58
CA ALA A 748 -10.13 20.41 7.54
C ALA A 748 -10.98 20.03 8.76
N SER A 749 -10.62 20.54 9.92
CA SER A 749 -11.56 20.67 11.04
C SER A 749 -12.31 21.98 10.91
N ILE A 750 -13.64 21.93 10.97
CA ILE A 750 -14.50 23.13 10.88
C ILE A 750 -14.43 23.92 12.18
N ASP A 751 -14.29 23.23 13.30
CA ASP A 751 -14.24 23.78 14.64
C ASP A 751 -12.85 23.63 15.28
N SER A 752 -12.53 24.48 16.23
CA SER A 752 -11.26 24.44 16.96
C SER A 752 -11.13 23.19 17.86
N ALA A 753 -12.24 22.62 18.28
CA ALA A 753 -12.30 21.39 19.06
C ALA A 753 -12.04 20.14 18.20
N GLY A 754 -12.14 20.27 16.87
CA GLY A 754 -11.96 19.16 15.91
C GLY A 754 -13.06 18.12 16.03
N VAL A 755 -14.24 18.51 16.48
CA VAL A 755 -15.45 17.67 16.56
C VAL A 755 -16.01 17.45 15.16
N TRP A 756 -16.02 18.49 14.34
CA TRP A 756 -16.46 18.48 12.96
C TRP A 756 -15.27 18.47 12.01
N ASN A 757 -15.23 17.49 11.12
CA ASN A 757 -14.17 17.40 10.12
C ASN A 757 -14.80 17.19 8.73
N VAL A 758 -14.17 17.76 7.72
CA VAL A 758 -14.52 17.60 6.30
C VAL A 758 -13.32 17.06 5.56
N ASN A 759 -13.53 16.04 4.74
CA ASN A 759 -12.55 15.48 3.85
C ASN A 759 -13.11 15.48 2.43
N THR A 760 -12.37 16.02 1.47
CA THR A 760 -12.71 15.94 0.05
C THR A 760 -11.57 15.33 -0.75
N PHE A 761 -11.90 14.60 -1.77
CA PHE A 761 -10.95 14.05 -2.72
C PHE A 761 -11.53 14.14 -4.13
N THR A 762 -10.97 15.06 -4.91
CA THR A 762 -11.30 15.23 -6.32
C THR A 762 -10.24 14.56 -7.16
N ASN A 763 -10.62 13.74 -8.12
CA ASN A 763 -9.72 13.18 -9.11
C ASN A 763 -10.23 13.47 -10.53
N VAL A 764 -9.29 13.81 -11.40
CA VAL A 764 -9.57 14.04 -12.83
C VAL A 764 -8.54 13.26 -13.62
N SER A 765 -8.98 12.47 -14.56
CA SER A 765 -8.12 11.79 -15.52
C SER A 765 -8.63 11.99 -16.94
N TYR A 766 -7.69 12.22 -17.85
CA TYR A 766 -7.95 12.22 -19.27
C TYR A 766 -6.92 11.35 -19.98
N GLN A 767 -7.38 10.44 -20.81
CA GLN A 767 -6.53 9.51 -21.53
C GLN A 767 -6.86 9.59 -23.01
N ASN A 768 -5.85 9.67 -23.85
CA ASN A 768 -5.93 9.55 -25.29
C ASN A 768 -5.21 8.26 -25.70
N HIS A 769 -5.98 7.21 -25.95
CA HIS A 769 -5.49 5.91 -26.42
C HIS A 769 -5.55 5.84 -27.92
N VAL A 770 -4.47 5.42 -28.54
CA VAL A 770 -4.36 5.28 -29.99
C VAL A 770 -3.85 3.89 -30.34
N SER A 771 -4.51 3.25 -31.30
CA SER A 771 -4.14 1.95 -31.86
C SER A 771 -4.42 1.93 -33.36
N TYR A 772 -4.00 0.87 -34.05
CA TYR A 772 -4.39 0.61 -35.42
C TYR A 772 -5.42 -0.52 -35.48
N LEU A 773 -6.38 -0.35 -36.36
CA LEU A 773 -7.29 -1.38 -36.81
C LEU A 773 -7.03 -1.61 -38.30
N TYR A 774 -6.95 -2.85 -38.72
CA TYR A 774 -6.86 -3.23 -40.11
C TYR A 774 -8.23 -3.78 -40.54
N GLN A 775 -8.89 -3.03 -41.42
CA GLN A 775 -10.21 -3.37 -41.95
C GLN A 775 -10.24 -3.09 -43.43
N ASN A 776 -10.93 -3.93 -44.20
CA ASN A 776 -11.13 -3.75 -45.65
C ASN A 776 -9.83 -3.41 -46.41
N THR A 777 -8.72 -4.10 -46.10
CA THR A 777 -7.40 -3.87 -46.70
C THR A 777 -6.71 -2.55 -46.34
N VAL A 778 -7.30 -1.74 -45.46
CA VAL A 778 -6.76 -0.45 -45.01
C VAL A 778 -6.44 -0.49 -43.51
N THR A 779 -5.26 0.08 -43.14
CA THR A 779 -4.91 0.30 -41.74
C THR A 779 -5.40 1.65 -41.29
N GLU A 780 -6.37 1.68 -40.38
CA GLU A 780 -6.94 2.89 -39.85
C GLU A 780 -6.49 3.17 -38.42
N LYS A 781 -6.28 4.44 -38.12
CA LYS A 781 -5.91 4.89 -36.78
C LYS A 781 -7.15 5.07 -35.94
N ASN A 782 -7.35 4.19 -34.95
CA ASN A 782 -8.40 4.35 -33.97
C ASN A 782 -7.92 5.16 -32.76
N THR A 783 -8.76 6.07 -32.29
CA THR A 783 -8.48 6.91 -31.12
C THR A 783 -9.67 6.88 -30.19
N THR A 784 -9.42 6.43 -28.95
CA THR A 784 -10.41 6.46 -27.88
C THR A 784 -9.97 7.47 -26.83
N ARG A 785 -10.84 8.42 -26.53
CA ARG A 785 -10.65 9.47 -25.53
C ARG A 785 -11.53 9.19 -24.34
N THR A 786 -10.94 9.04 -23.19
CA THR A 786 -11.67 8.78 -21.95
C THR A 786 -11.35 9.86 -20.92
N MET A 787 -12.40 10.52 -20.44
CA MET A 787 -12.34 11.48 -19.34
C MET A 787 -13.07 10.89 -18.14
N THR A 788 -12.44 10.91 -16.97
CA THR A 788 -13.07 10.52 -15.71
C THR A 788 -12.91 11.66 -14.72
N ILE A 789 -14.03 12.06 -14.11
CA ILE A 789 -14.07 13.02 -13.02
C ILE A 789 -14.70 12.32 -11.82
N GLY A 790 -13.97 12.28 -10.71
CA GLY A 790 -14.46 11.70 -9.46
C GLY A 790 -14.37 12.70 -8.33
N GLU A 791 -15.39 12.73 -7.48
CA GLU A 791 -15.43 13.52 -6.26
C GLU A 791 -15.88 12.63 -5.11
N ARG A 792 -15.14 12.68 -4.00
CA ARG A 792 -15.51 12.06 -2.74
C ARG A 792 -15.59 13.12 -1.67
N LEU A 793 -16.70 13.16 -0.96
CA LEU A 793 -16.94 14.04 0.15
C LEU A 793 -17.30 13.20 1.40
N ALA A 794 -16.66 13.45 2.53
CA ALA A 794 -17.03 12.90 3.81
C ALA A 794 -17.02 14.02 4.85
N MET A 795 -18.05 14.06 5.68
CA MET A 795 -18.16 14.97 6.80
C MET A 795 -18.35 14.15 8.07
N SER A 796 -17.51 14.33 9.07
CA SER A 796 -17.62 13.57 10.31
C SER A 796 -17.86 14.46 11.51
N TYR A 797 -18.83 14.06 12.34
CA TYR A 797 -19.05 14.53 13.68
C TYR A 797 -18.54 13.50 14.67
N ARG A 798 -17.66 13.87 15.60
CA ARG A 798 -17.08 12.96 16.59
C ARG A 798 -17.01 13.59 17.97
N ASN A 799 -17.62 12.91 18.93
CA ASN A 799 -17.45 13.21 20.33
C ASN A 799 -17.06 11.93 21.12
N SER A 800 -17.15 11.93 22.46
CA SER A 800 -16.71 10.81 23.30
C SER A 800 -17.56 9.53 23.16
N TRP A 801 -18.82 9.63 22.70
CA TRP A 801 -19.77 8.52 22.64
C TRP A 801 -20.43 8.32 21.28
N LEU A 802 -20.40 9.32 20.41
CA LEU A 802 -21.06 9.31 19.10
C LEU A 802 -20.11 9.74 18.00
N GLU A 803 -20.04 8.95 16.94
CA GLU A 803 -19.44 9.31 15.67
C GLU A 803 -20.48 9.12 14.56
N VAL A 804 -20.67 10.14 13.73
CA VAL A 804 -21.54 10.12 12.54
C VAL A 804 -20.76 10.65 11.37
N GLU A 805 -20.69 9.89 10.29
CA GLU A 805 -19.97 10.26 9.08
C GLU A 805 -20.82 10.02 7.84
N PRO A 806 -21.65 11.00 7.40
CA PRO A 806 -22.20 10.98 6.05
C PRO A 806 -21.06 11.09 5.03
N ASN A 807 -21.12 10.29 4.00
CA ASN A 807 -20.15 10.28 2.92
C ASN A 807 -20.84 10.08 1.58
N GLY A 808 -20.18 10.56 0.54
CA GLY A 808 -20.66 10.39 -0.83
C GLY A 808 -19.49 10.39 -1.79
N GLN A 809 -19.62 9.62 -2.85
CA GLN A 809 -18.69 9.57 -3.97
C GLN A 809 -19.48 9.61 -5.27
N LEU A 810 -19.04 10.43 -6.19
CA LEU A 810 -19.54 10.53 -7.55
C LEU A 810 -18.40 10.27 -8.51
N SER A 811 -18.60 9.45 -9.52
CA SER A 811 -17.65 9.25 -10.61
C SER A 811 -18.39 9.32 -11.94
N TYR A 812 -18.01 10.26 -12.76
CA TYR A 812 -18.49 10.42 -14.14
C TYR A 812 -17.38 10.02 -15.09
N THR A 813 -17.69 9.16 -16.06
CA THR A 813 -16.77 8.76 -17.13
C THR A 813 -17.44 9.02 -18.48
N HIS A 814 -16.77 9.81 -19.30
CA HIS A 814 -17.12 10.08 -20.70
C HIS A 814 -16.08 9.42 -21.61
N THR A 815 -16.53 8.56 -22.49
CA THR A 815 -15.68 7.88 -23.46
C THR A 815 -16.17 8.18 -24.87
N ARG A 816 -15.24 8.58 -25.73
CA ARG A 816 -15.50 8.86 -27.14
C ARG A 816 -14.53 8.07 -28.03
N ASN A 817 -15.08 7.31 -28.97
CA ASN A 817 -14.34 6.59 -30.00
C ASN A 817 -14.48 7.30 -31.32
N LEU A 818 -13.38 7.62 -32.00
CA LEU A 818 -13.43 8.40 -33.24
C LEU A 818 -13.83 7.58 -34.47
N LEU A 819 -13.57 6.27 -34.49
CA LEU A 819 -13.98 5.39 -35.58
C LEU A 819 -15.42 4.91 -35.40
N GLN A 820 -15.89 4.79 -34.17
CA GLN A 820 -17.23 4.28 -33.88
C GLN A 820 -17.95 5.21 -32.89
N PRO A 821 -18.51 6.32 -33.33
CA PRO A 821 -19.25 7.25 -32.47
C PRO A 821 -20.43 6.61 -31.73
N GLN A 822 -21.01 5.52 -32.26
CA GLN A 822 -22.07 4.76 -31.61
C GLN A 822 -21.63 4.08 -30.33
N SER A 823 -20.34 3.89 -30.14
CA SER A 823 -19.73 3.35 -28.89
C SER A 823 -19.38 4.43 -27.87
N ASP A 824 -19.72 5.69 -28.14
CA ASP A 824 -19.59 6.77 -27.18
C ASP A 824 -20.46 6.48 -25.95
N LEU A 825 -19.91 6.75 -24.75
CA LEU A 825 -20.54 6.32 -23.52
C LEU A 825 -20.38 7.35 -22.41
N ASP A 826 -21.48 7.61 -21.70
CA ASP A 826 -21.55 8.44 -20.52
C ASP A 826 -22.01 7.61 -19.32
N THR A 827 -21.10 7.30 -18.40
CA THR A 827 -21.45 6.54 -17.20
C THR A 827 -21.30 7.35 -15.92
N TRP A 828 -22.24 7.10 -15.01
CA TRP A 828 -22.28 7.71 -13.68
C TRP A 828 -22.31 6.61 -12.62
N ASN A 829 -21.38 6.67 -11.70
CA ASN A 829 -21.35 5.81 -10.53
C ASN A 829 -21.49 6.70 -9.28
N PHE A 830 -22.50 6.43 -8.47
CA PHE A 830 -22.78 7.14 -7.23
C PHE A 830 -22.64 6.17 -6.07
N ASN A 831 -21.93 6.57 -5.04
CA ASN A 831 -21.94 5.92 -3.74
C ASN A 831 -22.26 6.99 -2.70
N TYR A 832 -23.31 6.81 -1.92
CA TYR A 832 -23.65 7.71 -0.83
C TYR A 832 -24.21 6.95 0.35
N GLY A 833 -23.85 7.36 1.54
CA GLY A 833 -24.19 6.63 2.74
C GLY A 833 -23.79 7.31 4.03
N MET A 834 -23.83 6.56 5.10
CA MET A 834 -23.54 7.05 6.43
C MET A 834 -22.95 5.95 7.31
N ASN A 835 -21.88 6.29 8.00
CA ASN A 835 -21.29 5.48 9.07
C ASN A 835 -21.70 6.08 10.42
N ILE A 836 -22.20 5.24 11.33
CA ILE A 836 -22.57 5.63 12.69
C ILE A 836 -21.84 4.70 13.65
N THR A 837 -21.19 5.26 14.67
CA THR A 837 -20.64 4.49 15.79
C THR A 837 -21.08 5.13 17.09
N ILE A 838 -21.66 4.31 17.96
CA ILE A 838 -22.16 4.70 19.29
C ILE A 838 -21.43 3.87 20.33
N THR A 839 -20.87 4.53 21.34
CA THR A 839 -20.28 3.85 22.51
C THR A 839 -21.10 4.19 23.75
N ALA A 840 -21.79 3.22 24.28
CA ALA A 840 -22.60 3.40 25.48
C ALA A 840 -21.71 3.61 26.74
N PRO A 841 -22.20 4.30 27.78
CA PRO A 841 -21.42 4.56 29.00
C PRO A 841 -20.89 3.31 29.71
N TRP A 842 -21.58 2.17 29.54
CA TRP A 842 -21.18 0.88 30.09
C TRP A 842 -20.25 0.06 29.19
N GLY A 843 -19.79 0.63 28.07
CA GLY A 843 -18.79 0.01 27.21
C GLY A 843 -19.33 -0.82 26.04
N THR A 844 -20.64 -0.87 25.81
CA THR A 844 -21.22 -1.48 24.60
C THR A 844 -20.99 -0.56 23.40
N GLY A 845 -20.37 -1.09 22.35
CA GLY A 845 -20.21 -0.43 21.07
C GLY A 845 -21.25 -0.91 20.06
N PHE A 846 -21.89 0.02 19.37
CA PHE A 846 -22.70 -0.24 18.18
C PHE A 846 -22.12 0.51 17.01
N SER A 847 -21.87 -0.17 15.89
CA SER A 847 -21.42 0.45 14.65
C SER A 847 -22.30 -0.02 13.51
N THR A 848 -22.63 0.88 12.60
CA THR A 848 -23.37 0.56 11.38
C THR A 848 -22.85 1.39 10.23
N ASP A 849 -22.85 0.78 9.06
CA ASP A 849 -22.53 1.37 7.76
C ASP A 849 -23.67 1.05 6.81
N ALA A 850 -24.26 2.06 6.24
CA ALA A 850 -25.33 1.92 5.26
C ALA A 850 -25.04 2.82 4.07
N HIS A 851 -24.96 2.25 2.88
CA HIS A 851 -24.68 3.00 1.65
C HIS A 851 -25.45 2.47 0.45
N MET A 852 -25.72 3.37 -0.46
CA MET A 852 -26.34 3.10 -1.76
C MET A 852 -25.28 3.20 -2.84
N ASN A 853 -25.06 2.13 -3.60
CA ASN A 853 -24.30 2.11 -4.83
C ASN A 853 -25.29 2.17 -6.02
N SER A 854 -25.15 3.18 -6.83
CA SER A 854 -26.01 3.37 -8.01
C SER A 854 -25.16 3.54 -9.26
N ARG A 855 -25.56 2.89 -10.33
CA ARG A 855 -24.90 2.93 -11.64
C ARG A 855 -25.89 3.36 -12.70
N ARG A 856 -25.45 4.21 -13.64
CA ARG A 856 -26.26 4.72 -14.76
C ARG A 856 -25.43 4.88 -16.02
N GLY A 857 -26.09 4.83 -17.15
CA GLY A 857 -25.47 5.05 -18.46
C GLY A 857 -24.77 3.82 -19.03
N TYR A 858 -25.03 2.62 -18.47
CA TYR A 858 -24.54 1.37 -19.05
C TYR A 858 -25.49 0.88 -20.15
N ASN A 859 -24.93 0.36 -21.25
CA ASN A 859 -25.71 -0.11 -22.38
C ASN A 859 -26.54 -1.34 -22.00
N ASP A 860 -25.96 -2.29 -21.26
CA ASP A 860 -26.73 -3.36 -20.66
C ASP A 860 -27.56 -2.78 -19.52
N SER A 861 -28.89 -2.86 -19.65
CA SER A 861 -29.82 -2.31 -18.66
C SER A 861 -29.71 -2.98 -17.29
N SER A 862 -29.30 -4.26 -17.25
CA SER A 862 -29.09 -5.03 -16.01
C SER A 862 -27.95 -4.45 -15.15
N LEU A 863 -27.05 -3.70 -15.77
CA LEU A 863 -25.91 -3.05 -15.11
C LEU A 863 -26.26 -1.67 -14.51
N ASN A 864 -27.45 -1.12 -14.83
CA ASN A 864 -27.95 0.14 -14.27
C ASN A 864 -28.65 -0.08 -12.93
N THR A 865 -27.89 -0.50 -11.92
CA THR A 865 -28.39 -0.99 -10.63
C THR A 865 -28.48 0.09 -9.54
N ASN A 866 -29.26 -0.21 -8.50
CA ASN A 866 -29.24 0.44 -7.21
C ASN A 866 -29.03 -0.65 -6.14
N GLU A 867 -27.93 -0.58 -5.43
CA GLU A 867 -27.54 -1.58 -4.45
C GLU A 867 -27.46 -0.91 -3.08
N PHE A 868 -28.42 -1.17 -2.21
CA PHE A 868 -28.37 -0.70 -0.84
C PHE A 868 -27.67 -1.74 0.02
N VAL A 869 -26.43 -1.47 0.43
CA VAL A 869 -25.63 -2.34 1.29
C VAL A 869 -25.71 -1.84 2.72
N TRP A 870 -26.06 -2.73 3.63
CA TRP A 870 -26.18 -2.41 5.04
C TRP A 870 -25.40 -3.41 5.90
N ASN A 871 -24.46 -2.89 6.71
CA ASN A 871 -23.65 -3.64 7.65
C ASN A 871 -23.91 -3.15 9.08
N ALA A 872 -23.85 -4.03 10.06
CA ALA A 872 -24.04 -3.67 11.47
C ALA A 872 -23.15 -4.52 12.38
N GLN A 873 -22.74 -3.93 13.50
CA GLN A 873 -21.92 -4.59 14.52
C GLN A 873 -22.35 -4.16 15.92
N VAL A 874 -22.40 -5.12 16.82
CA VAL A 874 -22.54 -4.89 18.26
C VAL A 874 -21.37 -5.54 18.97
N SER A 875 -20.70 -4.82 19.86
CA SER A 875 -19.56 -5.34 20.62
C SER A 875 -19.66 -4.99 22.10
N GLN A 876 -19.23 -5.90 22.96
CA GLN A 876 -19.16 -5.70 24.40
C GLN A 876 -17.82 -6.19 24.93
N SER A 877 -17.13 -5.35 25.66
CA SER A 877 -15.88 -5.69 26.33
C SER A 877 -16.09 -6.10 27.78
N PHE A 878 -15.37 -7.14 28.19
CA PHE A 878 -15.42 -7.77 29.49
C PHE A 878 -14.01 -7.88 30.07
N LEU A 879 -13.93 -8.24 31.33
CA LEU A 879 -12.71 -8.43 32.12
C LEU A 879 -11.94 -7.12 32.38
N LYS A 880 -10.97 -7.19 33.32
CA LYS A 880 -10.14 -6.04 33.65
C LYS A 880 -9.28 -5.62 32.47
N GLY A 881 -9.32 -4.32 32.13
CA GLY A 881 -8.55 -3.77 31.01
C GLY A 881 -9.12 -4.15 29.64
N ASN A 882 -10.44 -4.52 29.60
CA ASN A 882 -11.12 -4.90 28.37
C ASN A 882 -10.42 -6.05 27.62
N ALA A 883 -9.91 -7.02 28.41
CA ALA A 883 -9.12 -8.11 27.86
C ALA A 883 -9.92 -9.06 26.97
N LEU A 884 -11.22 -9.19 27.19
CA LEU A 884 -12.12 -10.00 26.38
C LEU A 884 -13.16 -9.11 25.71
N THR A 885 -13.33 -9.20 24.41
CA THR A 885 -14.41 -8.55 23.66
C THR A 885 -15.19 -9.59 22.89
N VAL A 886 -16.51 -9.57 23.03
CA VAL A 886 -17.44 -10.34 22.21
C VAL A 886 -18.06 -9.37 21.21
N SER A 887 -18.06 -9.73 19.92
CA SER A 887 -18.62 -8.90 18.86
C SER A 887 -19.46 -9.74 17.92
N LEU A 888 -20.65 -9.28 17.63
CA LEU A 888 -21.55 -9.83 16.62
C LEU A 888 -21.57 -8.86 15.43
N GLN A 889 -21.19 -9.35 14.26
CA GLN A 889 -21.10 -8.58 13.02
C GLN A 889 -22.04 -9.16 11.96
N PHE A 890 -22.72 -8.28 11.25
CA PHE A 890 -23.59 -8.60 10.13
C PHE A 890 -23.10 -7.86 8.90
N TYR A 891 -22.89 -8.59 7.83
CA TYR A 891 -22.40 -8.08 6.55
C TYR A 891 -23.50 -8.22 5.50
N ASP A 892 -23.70 -7.15 4.70
CA ASP A 892 -24.68 -7.11 3.61
C ASP A 892 -26.01 -7.75 4.01
N ILE A 893 -26.64 -7.18 5.04
CA ILE A 893 -27.88 -7.71 5.68
C ILE A 893 -28.99 -7.93 4.64
N LEU A 894 -29.01 -7.11 3.60
CA LEU A 894 -30.03 -7.14 2.55
C LEU A 894 -29.61 -7.96 1.32
N LYS A 895 -28.38 -8.50 1.29
CA LYS A 895 -27.87 -9.33 0.20
C LYS A 895 -27.90 -8.64 -1.17
N ASN A 896 -27.56 -7.34 -1.21
CA ASN A 896 -27.67 -6.52 -2.40
C ASN A 896 -26.32 -6.18 -3.07
N GLN A 897 -25.20 -6.61 -2.52
CA GLN A 897 -23.89 -6.27 -3.07
C GLN A 897 -23.58 -7.08 -4.31
N SER A 898 -23.19 -6.40 -5.40
CA SER A 898 -22.66 -7.01 -6.61
C SER A 898 -21.19 -6.68 -6.82
N THR A 899 -20.51 -7.42 -7.71
CA THR A 899 -19.10 -7.25 -8.07
C THR A 899 -18.96 -6.96 -9.57
N LEU A 900 -19.59 -5.89 -10.02
CA LEU A 900 -19.47 -5.46 -11.40
C LEU A 900 -18.30 -4.50 -11.59
N SER A 901 -17.51 -4.71 -12.64
CA SER A 901 -16.45 -3.78 -13.07
C SER A 901 -16.49 -3.53 -14.58
N ARG A 902 -16.09 -2.35 -15.01
CA ARG A 902 -15.97 -1.98 -16.42
C ARG A 902 -14.53 -1.58 -16.75
N ALA A 903 -13.99 -2.12 -17.83
CA ALA A 903 -12.71 -1.75 -18.42
C ALA A 903 -12.91 -1.21 -19.83
N ILE A 904 -12.24 -0.11 -20.18
CA ILE A 904 -12.28 0.52 -21.50
C ILE A 904 -10.86 0.67 -22.03
N SER A 905 -10.65 0.23 -23.27
CA SER A 905 -9.39 0.38 -24.00
C SER A 905 -9.62 1.17 -25.31
N ALA A 906 -8.56 1.36 -26.10
CA ALA A 906 -8.69 1.96 -27.43
C ALA A 906 -9.54 1.14 -28.41
N THR A 907 -9.61 -0.18 -28.20
CA THR A 907 -10.21 -1.13 -29.15
C THR A 907 -11.42 -1.86 -28.60
N SER A 908 -11.72 -1.75 -27.29
CA SER A 908 -12.82 -2.51 -26.69
C SER A 908 -13.33 -1.92 -25.39
N ARG A 909 -14.53 -2.29 -25.03
CA ARG A 909 -15.16 -2.13 -23.73
C ARG A 909 -15.50 -3.51 -23.19
N THR A 910 -15.24 -3.75 -21.93
CA THR A 910 -15.56 -5.01 -21.26
C THR A 910 -16.22 -4.75 -19.92
N ASP A 911 -17.38 -5.33 -19.71
CA ASP A 911 -18.07 -5.41 -18.42
C ASP A 911 -17.85 -6.80 -17.83
N SER A 912 -17.55 -6.85 -16.55
CA SER A 912 -17.21 -8.08 -15.86
C SER A 912 -17.96 -8.17 -14.54
N GLU A 913 -18.56 -9.32 -14.28
CA GLU A 913 -19.21 -9.68 -13.03
C GLU A 913 -18.50 -10.89 -12.43
N TYR A 914 -18.42 -10.92 -11.09
CA TYR A 914 -17.72 -11.98 -10.36
C TYR A 914 -18.61 -12.49 -9.23
N ASN A 915 -18.38 -13.74 -8.77
CA ASN A 915 -18.96 -14.20 -7.52
C ASN A 915 -18.33 -13.45 -6.34
N ALA A 916 -19.13 -13.26 -5.29
CA ALA A 916 -18.74 -12.57 -4.08
C ALA A 916 -19.21 -13.32 -2.83
N ILE A 917 -18.57 -13.03 -1.71
CA ILE A 917 -19.04 -13.46 -0.39
C ILE A 917 -20.05 -12.42 0.08
N ASN A 918 -21.33 -12.74 -0.02
CA ASN A 918 -22.43 -11.84 0.35
C ASN A 918 -23.16 -12.33 1.58
N SER A 919 -23.75 -11.41 2.32
CA SER A 919 -24.76 -11.62 3.38
C SER A 919 -24.43 -12.77 4.36
N TYR A 920 -23.66 -12.45 5.39
CA TYR A 920 -23.34 -13.40 6.47
C TYR A 920 -23.24 -12.68 7.82
N ALA A 921 -23.38 -13.44 8.90
CA ALA A 921 -23.17 -12.97 10.26
C ALA A 921 -21.97 -13.68 10.88
N MET A 922 -21.19 -12.97 11.71
CA MET A 922 -20.05 -13.54 12.44
C MET A 922 -20.08 -13.18 13.92
N LEU A 923 -19.79 -14.16 14.75
CA LEU A 923 -19.55 -13.98 16.17
C LEU A 923 -18.04 -14.04 16.41
N HIS A 924 -17.46 -12.96 16.93
CA HIS A 924 -16.06 -12.82 17.28
C HIS A 924 -15.84 -12.91 18.78
N LEU A 925 -14.85 -13.67 19.18
CA LEU A 925 -14.33 -13.74 20.54
C LEU A 925 -12.88 -13.25 20.53
N ILE A 926 -12.66 -12.01 20.95
CA ILE A 926 -11.37 -11.32 20.88
C ILE A 926 -10.75 -11.29 22.26
N TYR A 927 -9.62 -11.93 22.45
CA TYR A 927 -8.89 -11.95 23.71
C TYR A 927 -7.53 -11.25 23.57
N ARG A 928 -7.27 -10.32 24.49
CA ARG A 928 -6.02 -9.54 24.53
C ARG A 928 -5.34 -9.70 25.86
N PHE A 929 -4.15 -10.22 25.83
CA PHE A 929 -3.31 -10.31 26.99
C PHE A 929 -2.07 -9.43 26.81
N ASN A 930 -1.83 -8.55 27.75
CA ASN A 930 -0.69 -7.63 27.76
C ASN A 930 0.03 -7.71 29.10
N SER A 931 1.30 -8.06 29.07
CA SER A 931 2.18 -8.06 30.22
C SER A 931 3.36 -7.12 29.95
N PHE A 932 3.12 -5.82 30.17
CA PHE A 932 4.15 -4.78 30.01
C PHE A 932 4.53 -4.18 31.35
N GLY A 933 5.84 -3.96 31.58
CA GLY A 933 6.36 -3.14 32.67
C GLY A 933 6.36 -3.82 34.04
N GLY A 934 7.28 -3.42 34.88
CA GLY A 934 7.60 -4.02 36.21
C GLY A 934 6.42 -4.17 37.17
N LYS A 935 6.68 -4.83 38.28
CA LYS A 935 5.86 -5.34 39.39
C LYS A 935 4.63 -4.52 39.89
N SER A 936 4.22 -3.42 39.23
CA SER A 936 3.09 -2.57 39.66
C SER A 936 1.76 -2.85 38.97
N SER A 937 1.70 -3.70 37.95
CA SER A 937 0.46 -3.91 37.17
C SER A 937 -0.51 -4.94 37.78
N MET A 938 -0.17 -5.59 38.88
CA MET A 938 -1.07 -6.60 39.49
C MET A 938 -1.94 -6.09 40.65
N ARG A 939 -2.01 -4.78 40.92
CA ARG A 939 -2.99 -4.23 41.87
C ARG A 939 -4.12 -3.52 41.17
N GLY A 940 -5.13 -4.29 40.87
CA GLY A 940 -6.39 -3.79 40.31
C GLY A 940 -7.16 -2.91 41.28
N GLY A 941 -7.62 -1.79 40.80
CA GLY A 941 -8.67 -0.99 41.41
C GLY A 941 -10.00 -1.24 40.72
N GLY A 942 -10.98 -1.82 41.43
CA GLY A 942 -12.36 -1.90 40.95
C GLY A 942 -13.09 -0.55 41.16
N PRO A 943 -14.12 -0.27 40.33
CA PRO A 943 -15.01 0.87 40.58
C PRO A 943 -16.04 0.46 41.64
N TYR A 944 -16.02 1.10 42.72
CA TYR A 944 -17.02 1.28 43.81
C TYR A 944 -16.33 1.27 45.17
N GLY A 945 -16.16 2.42 45.73
CA GLY A 945 -15.81 2.66 47.11
C GLY A 945 -16.18 4.09 47.46
N GLY A 946 -17.40 4.23 48.04
CA GLY A 946 -17.85 5.43 48.69
C GLY A 946 -17.01 5.78 49.93
N PRO A 947 -17.11 6.99 50.46
CA PRO A 947 -16.25 7.48 51.51
C PRO A 947 -16.56 6.78 52.85
N GLY A 948 -15.57 6.08 53.42
CA GLY A 948 -15.62 5.56 54.78
C GLY A 948 -14.75 6.40 55.70
N PRO A 949 -15.05 6.47 56.97
CA PRO A 949 -14.69 7.58 57.85
C PRO A 949 -13.24 7.48 58.39
N ASP A 950 -12.74 8.68 58.67
CA ASP A 950 -11.55 8.99 59.47
C ASP A 950 -11.46 8.17 60.79
N PHE A 951 -10.32 7.54 60.97
CA PHE A 951 -9.84 7.21 62.34
C PHE A 951 -8.38 7.60 62.49
N ASN A 952 -8.21 8.73 63.15
CA ASN A 952 -6.98 9.10 63.88
C ASN A 952 -6.64 8.05 64.94
N ARG A 953 -5.38 7.60 65.02
CA ARG A 953 -4.66 7.37 66.28
C ARG A 953 -3.18 7.09 66.04
N PRO A 954 -2.31 7.37 67.05
CA PRO A 954 -0.96 7.86 66.92
C PRO A 954 0.13 6.82 67.23
N ASP A 955 1.37 7.26 66.91
CA ASP A 955 2.69 6.77 67.30
C ASP A 955 2.78 5.68 68.37
N MET A 956 3.59 4.63 68.03
CA MET A 956 4.49 4.04 69.04
C MET A 956 5.77 3.49 68.37
N ARG A 957 6.85 4.10 68.68
CA ARG A 957 8.23 3.61 68.49
C ARG A 957 8.42 2.23 69.09
N ARG A 958 9.16 1.34 68.39
CA ARG A 958 10.08 0.41 69.09
C ARG A 958 11.22 -0.03 68.14
N THR A 959 12.39 0.04 68.78
CA THR A 959 13.76 -0.29 68.37
C THR A 959 13.95 -1.77 68.01
N PRO A 960 15.03 -2.10 67.30
CA PRO A 960 15.40 -3.47 66.90
C PRO A 960 16.30 -4.12 67.99
N PRO A 961 16.42 -5.43 68.02
CA PRO A 961 17.56 -6.12 68.55
C PRO A 961 18.31 -6.96 67.51
N PRO A 962 19.54 -7.36 67.91
CA PRO A 962 20.57 -7.68 66.93
C PRO A 962 20.90 -9.20 66.82
N GLY A 963 21.58 -9.53 65.71
CA GLY A 963 22.61 -10.55 65.74
C GLY A 963 22.25 -11.98 65.35
N GLY A 964 23.05 -12.54 64.52
CA GLY A 964 23.46 -13.89 64.59
C GLY A 964 23.51 -14.72 63.27
N PHE A 965 24.77 -14.84 62.76
CA PHE A 965 25.40 -16.02 62.14
C PHE A 965 24.54 -16.92 61.23
N GLY A 966 24.89 -17.35 60.04
CA GLY A 966 26.15 -17.84 59.50
C GLY A 966 25.87 -18.99 58.58
N GLY A 967 26.64 -19.07 57.53
CA GLY A 967 26.97 -20.38 56.96
C GLY A 967 26.32 -20.86 55.67
N GLY A 968 27.13 -21.04 54.66
CA GLY A 968 27.11 -22.23 53.82
C GLY A 968 26.70 -22.10 52.36
N ARG A 969 27.63 -21.88 51.46
CA ARG A 969 27.60 -22.45 50.10
C ARG A 969 27.75 -23.98 50.19
N PRO A 970 27.30 -24.81 49.21
CA PRO A 970 27.90 -24.85 47.88
C PRO A 970 26.99 -25.25 46.69
N ARG A 971 27.47 -24.89 45.53
CA ARG A 971 27.48 -25.54 44.18
C ARG A 971 26.64 -26.79 43.93
N PHE A 972 25.85 -26.73 42.85
CA PHE A 972 26.02 -27.52 41.65
C PHE A 972 25.44 -26.70 40.47
#